data_c61bbfeae1f2daed6e1096003cb16a2d
#
_entry.id   c61bbfeae1f2daed6e1096003cb16a2d
#
_cell.length_a   1.000
_cell.length_b   1.000
_cell.length_c   1.000
_cell.angle_alpha   90.00
_cell.angle_beta   90.00
_cell.angle_gamma   90.00
#
_symmetry.space_group_name_H-M   'P 1'
#
loop_
_entity.id
_entity.type
_entity.pdbx_description
1 polymer ?
#
loop_
_entity_poly.entity_id
_entity_poly.type
_entity_poly.pdbx_seq_one_letter_code
_entity_poly.pdbx_strand_id
1 'polypeptide(L)'
;MSVMVKRWYRSRRSQFIIFTITLLCIIYYLSLNASLQREPDLDLTRRTSVIKFIENRIEEALREDKGSGCEIPHLDPFAKEIMQFDKVLPPITCKGKDWVRCYHSECRVVKSILETTKNVVCKYQDIIYESDYKYHLGPPTQVAGDKPYILDKSDHVKIKCTGTHEKSLLSSTWVGYTLGFRKSVERKPVPPFREDTLNVLIFGFDSTSKNGFIRKMPKSYKYLKNTVKATILDGYNIVGDGTPAALFPILTGKTELELPDARKKSITNGTLDSMPFIFYKLKEDGYRTAYFEDMPWIGTFQYRFKGFHRQPADHYLRSFYLEEANGRKGWGTASKYCIGDTPQFQLMMNITDQFLRLDGKRFAFTFIADITHDNAYMISVADDAMVRFLQTLENRNVFEDTLFILIGDHGPRYAELRNTLQGKLEERLPLVAIRLPDRLVRSRPQAKAQLEENSRVLTTPHDLHATILDVLDWDQYRNPYKVAGADLPRALSLLEPIPKNRSCSEAGIQLHWCACVKWKNVTDSTMMQRTAHAFVDFINSLTETQRSKCVPRTLKSIEWVMSQRPNSKMLSFVSAKDADGYVGKFGAQLQIAKENYQLKVIVGPGHGIYEASMTYLKNEDRFVINSRDISRTNAYGEEPSCISATSPHLNMYCYCKDYVPSD
;
A
#
# COMPACT_ATOMS: atom_id res chain seq x y z
N MET A 1 -57.51 -56.03 12.31
CA MET A 1 -56.06 -56.18 12.57
C MET A 1 -55.15 -55.60 11.48
N SER A 2 -55.53 -55.53 10.22
CA SER A 2 -54.64 -55.08 9.13
C SER A 2 -54.34 -53.58 9.09
N VAL A 3 -55.21 -52.69 9.58
CA VAL A 3 -55.04 -51.21 9.48
C VAL A 3 -54.17 -50.67 10.63
N MET A 4 -54.22 -51.28 11.83
CA MET A 4 -53.41 -50.90 12.99
C MET A 4 -51.93 -51.24 12.79
N VAL A 5 -51.58 -52.36 12.16
CA VAL A 5 -50.20 -52.78 11.90
C VAL A 5 -49.53 -51.88 10.87
N LYS A 6 -50.26 -51.44 9.83
CA LYS A 6 -49.73 -50.49 8.81
C LYS A 6 -49.47 -49.08 9.39
N ARG A 7 -50.28 -48.62 10.36
CA ARG A 7 -50.07 -47.32 11.03
C ARG A 7 -48.90 -47.36 12.00
N TRP A 8 -48.66 -48.47 12.67
CA TRP A 8 -47.53 -48.67 13.58
C TRP A 8 -46.20 -48.78 12.84
N TYR A 9 -46.16 -49.43 11.68
CA TYR A 9 -44.98 -49.54 10.83
C TYR A 9 -44.63 -48.22 10.15
N ARG A 10 -45.59 -47.39 9.77
CA ARG A 10 -45.37 -46.04 9.25
C ARG A 10 -44.82 -45.09 10.31
N SER A 11 -45.29 -45.18 11.54
CA SER A 11 -44.81 -44.39 12.67
C SER A 11 -43.36 -44.72 13.02
N ARG A 12 -42.97 -45.98 13.07
CA ARG A 12 -41.59 -46.39 13.32
C ARG A 12 -40.64 -45.99 12.19
N ARG A 13 -41.03 -46.08 10.93
CA ARG A 13 -40.22 -45.62 9.80
C ARG A 13 -40.02 -44.11 9.82
N SER A 14 -41.03 -43.33 10.10
CA SER A 14 -40.84 -41.87 10.18
C SER A 14 -40.01 -41.47 11.40
N GLN A 15 -40.13 -42.17 12.53
CA GLN A 15 -39.26 -41.95 13.70
C GLN A 15 -37.80 -42.32 13.40
N PHE A 16 -37.58 -43.42 12.68
CA PHE A 16 -36.23 -43.83 12.27
C PHE A 16 -35.60 -42.84 11.26
N ILE A 17 -36.37 -42.31 10.31
CA ILE A 17 -35.90 -41.29 9.36
C ILE A 17 -35.56 -39.99 10.08
N ILE A 18 -36.42 -39.54 11.02
CA ILE A 18 -36.15 -38.34 11.81
C ILE A 18 -34.91 -38.54 12.66
N PHE A 19 -34.76 -39.68 13.33
CA PHE A 19 -33.57 -39.98 14.14
C PHE A 19 -32.28 -39.99 13.28
N THR A 20 -32.33 -40.59 12.07
CA THR A 20 -31.18 -40.65 11.17
C THR A 20 -30.80 -39.24 10.66
N ILE A 21 -31.79 -38.41 10.29
CA ILE A 21 -31.55 -37.02 9.88
C ILE A 21 -30.94 -36.21 11.00
N THR A 22 -31.49 -36.34 12.24
CA THR A 22 -30.98 -35.64 13.43
C THR A 22 -29.54 -36.06 13.73
N LEU A 23 -29.24 -37.35 13.66
CA LEU A 23 -27.90 -37.87 13.87
C LEU A 23 -26.92 -37.37 12.81
N LEU A 24 -27.32 -37.33 11.54
CA LEU A 24 -26.50 -36.76 10.44
C LEU A 24 -26.27 -35.24 10.62
N CYS A 25 -27.30 -34.51 11.07
CA CYS A 25 -27.16 -33.09 11.39
C CYS A 25 -26.21 -32.87 12.58
N ILE A 26 -26.25 -33.71 13.60
CA ILE A 26 -25.32 -33.66 14.74
C ILE A 26 -23.91 -34.00 14.30
N ILE A 27 -23.73 -35.07 13.51
CA ILE A 27 -22.39 -35.43 12.96
C ILE A 27 -21.85 -34.31 12.07
N TYR A 28 -22.67 -33.72 11.20
CA TYR A 28 -22.32 -32.59 10.37
C TYR A 28 -21.94 -31.38 11.22
N TYR A 29 -22.73 -31.05 12.23
CA TYR A 29 -22.45 -29.95 13.16
C TYR A 29 -21.15 -30.18 13.95
N LEU A 30 -20.92 -31.40 14.45
CA LEU A 30 -19.69 -31.77 15.15
C LEU A 30 -18.46 -31.75 14.21
N SER A 31 -18.62 -32.20 12.97
CA SER A 31 -17.55 -32.15 11.98
C SER A 31 -17.21 -30.69 11.57
N LEU A 32 -18.24 -29.84 11.45
CA LEU A 32 -18.06 -28.40 11.19
C LEU A 32 -17.34 -27.71 12.36
N ASN A 33 -17.74 -27.99 13.60
CA ASN A 33 -17.06 -27.43 14.77
C ASN A 33 -15.64 -27.97 14.95
N ALA A 34 -15.37 -29.23 14.63
CA ALA A 34 -14.05 -29.81 14.70
C ALA A 34 -13.11 -29.23 13.62
N SER A 35 -13.63 -28.92 12.42
CA SER A 35 -12.87 -28.23 11.38
C SER A 35 -12.61 -26.76 11.74
N LEU A 36 -13.59 -26.07 12.30
CA LEU A 36 -13.46 -24.68 12.77
C LEU A 36 -12.49 -24.52 13.95
N GLN A 37 -12.34 -25.54 14.80
CA GLN A 37 -11.38 -25.51 15.91
C GLN A 37 -9.94 -25.90 15.52
N ARG A 38 -9.77 -26.70 14.46
CA ARG A 38 -8.41 -27.12 14.00
C ARG A 38 -7.69 -26.09 13.14
N GLU A 39 -8.42 -25.29 12.34
CA GLU A 39 -7.80 -24.31 11.44
C GLU A 39 -7.16 -23.10 12.14
N PRO A 40 -7.72 -22.52 13.23
CA PRO A 40 -7.11 -21.37 13.91
C PRO A 40 -5.71 -21.64 14.45
N ASP A 41 -5.49 -22.80 15.07
CA ASP A 41 -4.20 -23.19 15.64
C ASP A 41 -3.15 -23.45 14.54
N LEU A 42 -3.58 -24.02 13.40
CA LEU A 42 -2.68 -24.29 12.29
C LEU A 42 -2.21 -22.99 11.60
N ASP A 43 -3.11 -22.02 11.44
CA ASP A 43 -2.78 -20.73 10.82
C ASP A 43 -1.92 -19.85 11.74
N LEU A 44 -2.21 -19.85 13.04
CA LEU A 44 -1.39 -19.15 14.05
C LEU A 44 0.03 -19.76 14.12
N THR A 45 0.12 -21.09 14.15
CA THR A 45 1.40 -21.81 14.15
C THR A 45 2.19 -21.53 12.87
N ARG A 46 1.52 -21.54 11.73
CA ARG A 46 2.11 -21.21 10.42
C ARG A 46 2.60 -19.77 10.39
N ARG A 47 1.81 -18.82 10.90
CA ARG A 47 2.19 -17.40 10.98
C ARG A 47 3.41 -17.19 11.88
N THR A 48 3.42 -17.80 13.06
CA THR A 48 4.53 -17.71 14.01
C THR A 48 5.81 -18.30 13.40
N SER A 49 5.71 -19.45 12.71
CA SER A 49 6.87 -20.06 12.02
C SER A 49 7.42 -19.17 10.92
N VAL A 50 6.56 -18.43 10.24
CA VAL A 50 6.96 -17.49 9.20
C VAL A 50 7.66 -16.26 9.78
N ILE A 51 7.14 -15.68 10.85
CA ILE A 51 7.78 -14.55 11.54
C ILE A 51 9.19 -14.97 11.97
N LYS A 52 9.29 -16.09 12.67
CA LYS A 52 10.58 -16.64 13.12
C LYS A 52 11.55 -16.92 11.96
N PHE A 53 11.04 -17.42 10.84
CA PHE A 53 11.85 -17.64 9.64
C PHE A 53 12.42 -16.32 9.08
N ILE A 54 11.60 -15.26 9.01
CA ILE A 54 12.04 -13.94 8.52
C ILE A 54 13.06 -13.33 9.49
N GLU A 55 12.79 -13.39 10.78
CA GLU A 55 13.70 -12.90 11.82
C GLU A 55 15.06 -13.62 11.73
N ASN A 56 15.07 -14.94 11.67
CA ASN A 56 16.32 -15.72 11.53
C ASN A 56 17.11 -15.31 10.28
N ARG A 57 16.44 -15.07 9.14
CA ARG A 57 17.12 -14.64 7.91
C ARG A 57 17.70 -13.24 8.01
N ILE A 58 17.01 -12.32 8.67
CA ILE A 58 17.54 -10.97 8.92
C ILE A 58 18.72 -11.05 9.88
N GLU A 59 18.65 -11.87 10.92
CA GLU A 59 19.74 -12.10 11.86
C GLU A 59 20.98 -12.75 11.19
N GLU A 60 20.76 -13.72 10.30
CA GLU A 60 21.85 -14.32 9.51
C GLU A 60 22.51 -13.27 8.63
N ALA A 61 21.72 -12.47 7.90
CA ALA A 61 22.22 -11.41 7.06
C ALA A 61 22.96 -10.33 7.88
N LEU A 62 22.46 -10.00 9.08
CA LEU A 62 23.15 -9.06 9.99
C LEU A 62 24.53 -9.57 10.41
N ARG A 63 24.64 -10.87 10.69
CA ARG A 63 25.96 -11.47 11.03
C ARG A 63 26.94 -11.43 9.87
N GLU A 64 26.44 -11.55 8.64
CA GLU A 64 27.22 -11.47 7.42
C GLU A 64 27.58 -10.02 7.05
N ASP A 65 26.70 -9.07 7.30
CA ASP A 65 26.80 -7.64 6.92
C ASP A 65 27.56 -6.77 7.93
N LYS A 66 27.97 -7.30 9.11
CA LYS A 66 28.62 -6.48 10.16
C LYS A 66 29.75 -5.63 9.60
N GLY A 67 29.50 -4.32 9.49
CA GLY A 67 30.47 -3.30 9.07
C GLY A 67 30.53 -3.02 7.57
N SER A 68 29.69 -3.65 6.74
CA SER A 68 29.71 -3.40 5.27
C SER A 68 28.89 -2.16 4.86
N GLY A 69 27.93 -1.72 5.68
CA GLY A 69 27.07 -0.59 5.38
C GLY A 69 26.24 -0.73 4.10
N CYS A 70 25.30 0.19 3.92
CA CYS A 70 24.54 0.32 2.68
C CYS A 70 25.19 1.33 1.75
N GLU A 71 25.57 0.91 0.56
CA GLU A 71 25.89 1.83 -0.53
C GLU A 71 24.62 2.02 -1.37
N ILE A 72 24.02 3.22 -1.24
CA ILE A 72 22.81 3.57 -1.99
C ILE A 72 23.17 3.66 -3.47
N PRO A 73 22.46 2.94 -4.37
CA PRO A 73 22.77 2.95 -5.78
C PRO A 73 22.53 4.33 -6.40
N HIS A 74 23.51 4.84 -7.12
CA HIS A 74 23.33 6.05 -7.91
C HIS A 74 22.56 5.70 -9.19
N LEU A 75 21.33 6.15 -9.29
CA LEU A 75 20.43 5.90 -10.42
C LEU A 75 20.20 7.21 -11.18
N ASP A 76 20.54 7.24 -12.48
CA ASP A 76 20.21 8.37 -13.34
C ASP A 76 18.72 8.34 -13.70
N PRO A 77 17.91 9.35 -13.32
CA PRO A 77 16.49 9.41 -13.69
C PRO A 77 16.23 9.33 -15.19
N PHE A 78 17.18 9.76 -16.01
CA PHE A 78 17.09 9.84 -17.47
C PHE A 78 17.96 8.81 -18.19
N ALA A 79 18.36 7.75 -17.51
CA ALA A 79 19.13 6.67 -18.11
C ALA A 79 18.47 6.14 -19.38
N LYS A 80 19.27 5.91 -20.44
CA LYS A 80 18.76 5.46 -21.73
C LYS A 80 17.91 4.19 -21.65
N GLU A 81 18.28 3.24 -20.79
CA GLU A 81 17.53 2.01 -20.55
C GLU A 81 16.13 2.24 -19.96
N ILE A 82 15.91 3.36 -19.28
CA ILE A 82 14.60 3.74 -18.72
C ILE A 82 13.82 4.60 -19.71
N MET A 83 14.50 5.54 -20.38
CA MET A 83 13.86 6.50 -21.29
C MET A 83 13.23 5.84 -22.51
N GLN A 84 13.67 4.64 -22.91
CA GLN A 84 13.03 3.89 -23.99
C GLN A 84 11.56 3.52 -23.68
N PHE A 85 11.18 3.45 -22.40
CA PHE A 85 9.82 3.19 -21.95
C PHE A 85 9.05 4.47 -21.66
N ASP A 86 9.69 5.64 -21.77
CA ASP A 86 9.05 6.90 -21.41
C ASP A 86 7.92 7.26 -22.38
N LYS A 87 6.77 7.65 -21.82
CA LYS A 87 5.57 8.03 -22.58
C LYS A 87 5.05 9.37 -22.10
N VAL A 88 4.70 10.23 -23.02
CA VAL A 88 3.97 11.47 -22.75
C VAL A 88 2.49 11.18 -22.91
N LEU A 89 1.70 11.47 -21.89
CA LEU A 89 0.27 11.26 -21.90
C LEU A 89 -0.45 12.61 -22.00
N PRO A 90 -1.60 12.65 -22.70
CA PRO A 90 -2.40 13.87 -22.77
C PRO A 90 -3.01 14.20 -21.40
N PRO A 91 -3.29 15.48 -21.11
CA PRO A 91 -3.96 15.87 -19.90
C PRO A 91 -5.35 15.24 -19.79
N ILE A 92 -5.79 14.97 -18.57
CA ILE A 92 -7.16 14.50 -18.32
C ILE A 92 -8.12 15.66 -18.55
N THR A 93 -9.05 15.47 -19.48
CA THR A 93 -10.08 16.45 -19.78
C THR A 93 -11.43 15.88 -19.35
N CYS A 94 -12.05 16.47 -18.32
CA CYS A 94 -13.36 16.09 -17.83
C CYS A 94 -14.44 16.82 -18.62
N LYS A 95 -15.47 16.08 -19.00
CA LYS A 95 -16.63 16.62 -19.77
C LYS A 95 -17.80 16.86 -18.83
N GLY A 96 -18.59 17.85 -19.16
CA GLY A 96 -19.78 18.20 -18.40
C GLY A 96 -19.61 19.51 -17.62
N LYS A 97 -20.55 19.79 -16.77
CA LYS A 97 -20.54 20.93 -15.88
C LYS A 97 -21.27 20.55 -14.60
N ASP A 98 -20.58 20.63 -13.48
CA ASP A 98 -21.21 20.38 -12.20
C ASP A 98 -22.15 21.51 -11.84
N TRP A 99 -23.36 21.15 -11.39
CA TRP A 99 -24.34 22.10 -10.98
C TRP A 99 -24.17 22.52 -9.52
N VAL A 100 -23.59 21.71 -8.69
CA VAL A 100 -23.40 21.96 -7.26
C VAL A 100 -21.96 21.77 -6.86
N ARG A 101 -21.46 22.65 -6.00
CA ARG A 101 -20.16 22.53 -5.34
C ARG A 101 -20.31 22.77 -3.85
N CYS A 102 -19.54 22.02 -3.06
CA CYS A 102 -19.46 22.27 -1.63
C CYS A 102 -18.15 22.97 -1.27
N TYR A 103 -18.26 23.89 -0.31
CA TYR A 103 -17.13 24.49 0.35
C TYR A 103 -17.38 24.44 1.86
N HIS A 104 -16.46 23.82 2.61
CA HIS A 104 -16.70 23.43 4.00
C HIS A 104 -18.04 22.69 4.14
N SER A 105 -18.96 23.16 4.97
CA SER A 105 -20.27 22.53 5.20
C SER A 105 -21.38 22.98 4.26
N GLU A 106 -21.13 23.94 3.38
CA GLU A 106 -22.16 24.52 2.51
C GLU A 106 -22.02 24.00 1.07
N CYS A 107 -23.08 23.39 0.57
CA CYS A 107 -23.21 22.99 -0.84
C CYS A 107 -24.18 23.97 -1.54
N ARG A 108 -23.71 24.61 -2.60
CA ARG A 108 -24.48 25.63 -3.35
C ARG A 108 -24.50 25.26 -4.84
N VAL A 109 -25.61 25.60 -5.48
CA VAL A 109 -25.68 25.60 -6.94
C VAL A 109 -24.74 26.68 -7.49
N VAL A 110 -23.96 26.29 -8.50
CA VAL A 110 -22.98 27.18 -9.15
C VAL A 110 -23.68 28.37 -9.79
N LYS A 111 -23.21 29.60 -9.55
CA LYS A 111 -23.80 30.82 -10.02
C LYS A 111 -24.15 30.82 -11.52
N SER A 112 -23.20 30.32 -12.35
CA SER A 112 -23.41 30.22 -13.80
C SER A 112 -24.53 29.25 -14.22
N ILE A 113 -24.96 28.34 -13.37
CA ILE A 113 -26.12 27.49 -13.59
C ILE A 113 -27.39 28.28 -13.28
N LEU A 114 -27.41 29.01 -12.17
CA LEU A 114 -28.55 29.85 -11.81
C LEU A 114 -28.83 30.99 -12.82
N GLU A 115 -27.77 31.47 -13.49
CA GLU A 115 -27.87 32.49 -14.55
C GLU A 115 -28.48 31.95 -15.84
N THR A 116 -28.35 30.65 -16.11
CA THR A 116 -28.80 30.04 -17.37
C THR A 116 -29.96 29.07 -17.22
N THR A 117 -30.36 28.76 -15.98
CA THR A 117 -31.37 27.73 -15.68
C THR A 117 -32.31 28.26 -14.60
N LYS A 118 -33.61 28.34 -14.94
CA LYS A 118 -34.67 28.79 -14.03
C LYS A 118 -35.27 27.64 -13.24
N ASN A 119 -35.89 27.98 -12.09
CA ASN A 119 -36.61 27.01 -11.25
C ASN A 119 -35.72 25.81 -10.84
N VAL A 120 -34.46 26.07 -10.54
CA VAL A 120 -33.53 25.01 -10.09
C VAL A 120 -33.96 24.49 -8.73
N VAL A 121 -34.18 23.19 -8.65
CA VAL A 121 -34.48 22.48 -7.41
C VAL A 121 -33.58 21.24 -7.33
N CYS A 122 -32.91 21.10 -6.20
CA CYS A 122 -31.98 19.99 -5.98
C CYS A 122 -32.44 19.10 -4.82
N LYS A 123 -32.31 17.77 -5.01
CA LYS A 123 -32.52 16.78 -3.96
C LYS A 123 -31.16 16.24 -3.57
N TYR A 124 -30.81 16.37 -2.28
CA TYR A 124 -29.57 15.96 -1.68
C TYR A 124 -29.81 14.69 -0.87
N GLN A 125 -28.95 13.70 -0.99
CA GLN A 125 -28.94 12.48 -0.18
C GLN A 125 -27.55 12.28 0.40
N ASP A 126 -27.45 12.30 1.73
CA ASP A 126 -26.21 12.01 2.43
C ASP A 126 -25.74 10.58 2.13
N ILE A 127 -24.45 10.41 1.89
CA ILE A 127 -23.82 9.09 1.72
C ILE A 127 -23.24 8.71 3.07
N ILE A 128 -23.93 7.82 3.80
CA ILE A 128 -23.63 7.51 5.20
C ILE A 128 -22.81 6.22 5.25
N TYR A 129 -21.64 6.30 5.88
CA TYR A 129 -20.72 5.18 6.07
C TYR A 129 -21.27 4.18 7.09
N GLU A 130 -21.18 2.88 6.80
CA GLU A 130 -21.46 1.78 7.75
C GLU A 130 -20.22 0.90 7.98
N SER A 131 -19.46 0.62 6.92
CA SER A 131 -18.18 -0.08 6.93
C SER A 131 -17.43 0.18 5.62
N ASP A 132 -16.21 -0.31 5.50
CA ASP A 132 -15.45 -0.19 4.25
C ASP A 132 -16.10 -0.84 3.02
N TYR A 133 -17.13 -1.65 3.22
CA TYR A 133 -17.83 -2.35 2.14
C TYR A 133 -19.33 -2.02 2.09
N LYS A 134 -19.82 -1.19 3.02
CA LYS A 134 -21.24 -0.90 3.14
C LYS A 134 -21.51 0.55 3.52
N TYR A 135 -22.43 1.15 2.82
CA TYR A 135 -22.97 2.49 3.08
C TYR A 135 -24.46 2.50 2.73
N HIS A 136 -25.18 3.53 3.14
CA HIS A 136 -26.53 3.77 2.68
C HIS A 136 -26.74 5.23 2.33
N LEU A 137 -27.78 5.49 1.51
CA LEU A 137 -28.19 6.84 1.19
C LEU A 137 -29.26 7.28 2.21
N GLY A 138 -29.03 8.45 2.79
CA GLY A 138 -30.02 9.09 3.66
C GLY A 138 -31.31 9.48 2.90
N PRO A 139 -32.36 9.90 3.61
CA PRO A 139 -33.58 10.39 2.99
C PRO A 139 -33.27 11.64 2.16
N PRO A 140 -33.92 11.81 0.97
CA PRO A 140 -33.67 12.96 0.12
C PRO A 140 -34.21 14.24 0.76
N THR A 141 -33.37 15.29 0.83
CA THR A 141 -33.71 16.63 1.26
C THR A 141 -33.80 17.54 0.03
N GLN A 142 -34.95 18.18 -0.17
CA GLN A 142 -35.15 19.05 -1.31
C GLN A 142 -34.85 20.51 -0.92
N VAL A 143 -34.02 21.19 -1.74
CA VAL A 143 -33.59 22.58 -1.53
C VAL A 143 -33.75 23.37 -2.83
N ALA A 144 -34.26 24.58 -2.73
CA ALA A 144 -34.30 25.53 -3.86
C ALA A 144 -32.89 25.94 -4.26
N GLY A 145 -32.63 26.14 -5.55
CA GLY A 145 -31.29 26.34 -6.09
C GLY A 145 -30.54 27.58 -5.57
N ASP A 146 -31.27 28.60 -5.09
CA ASP A 146 -30.70 29.81 -4.48
C ASP A 146 -30.25 29.62 -3.02
N LYS A 147 -30.70 28.54 -2.37
CA LYS A 147 -30.37 28.22 -0.97
C LYS A 147 -29.27 27.17 -0.85
N PRO A 148 -28.42 27.26 0.19
CA PRO A 148 -27.43 26.24 0.45
C PRO A 148 -28.07 24.99 1.06
N TYR A 149 -27.49 23.80 0.73
CA TYR A 149 -27.64 22.60 1.53
C TYR A 149 -26.48 22.53 2.54
N ILE A 150 -26.79 22.25 3.79
CA ILE A 150 -25.80 22.14 4.86
C ILE A 150 -25.46 20.68 5.12
N LEU A 151 -24.19 20.34 5.00
CA LEU A 151 -23.65 19.04 5.38
C LEU A 151 -23.68 18.93 6.91
N ASP A 152 -24.44 17.99 7.43
CA ASP A 152 -24.59 17.76 8.87
C ASP A 152 -24.27 16.30 9.24
N LYS A 153 -24.85 15.34 8.54
CA LYS A 153 -24.71 13.90 8.83
C LYS A 153 -23.54 13.24 8.10
N SER A 154 -23.18 13.74 6.92
CA SER A 154 -22.12 13.20 6.09
C SER A 154 -21.30 14.31 5.47
N ASP A 155 -20.05 14.00 5.12
CA ASP A 155 -19.16 14.88 4.36
C ASP A 155 -19.46 14.84 2.85
N HIS A 156 -20.31 13.93 2.40
CA HIS A 156 -20.56 13.67 0.98
C HIS A 156 -22.03 13.44 0.67
N VAL A 157 -22.42 13.89 -0.50
CA VAL A 157 -23.81 13.82 -0.95
C VAL A 157 -23.91 13.39 -2.41
N LYS A 158 -24.94 12.60 -2.69
CA LYS A 158 -25.50 12.38 -4.02
C LYS A 158 -26.56 13.42 -4.28
N ILE A 159 -26.56 14.02 -5.47
CA ILE A 159 -27.43 15.13 -5.78
C ILE A 159 -28.15 14.88 -7.09
N LYS A 160 -29.45 15.19 -7.12
CA LYS A 160 -30.25 15.27 -8.35
C LYS A 160 -30.89 16.62 -8.43
N CYS A 161 -30.50 17.43 -9.42
CA CYS A 161 -31.08 18.73 -9.68
C CYS A 161 -31.95 18.69 -10.94
N THR A 162 -33.03 19.49 -10.95
CA THR A 162 -33.88 19.74 -12.11
C THR A 162 -34.03 21.25 -12.28
N GLY A 163 -34.17 21.70 -13.51
CA GLY A 163 -34.40 23.12 -13.82
C GLY A 163 -34.75 23.30 -15.31
N THR A 164 -35.18 24.45 -15.72
CA THR A 164 -35.53 24.79 -17.10
C THR A 164 -34.48 25.73 -17.68
N HIS A 165 -33.76 25.31 -18.71
CA HIS A 165 -32.76 26.15 -19.36
C HIS A 165 -33.46 27.32 -20.12
N GLU A 166 -32.94 28.55 -20.00
CA GLU A 166 -33.57 29.75 -20.60
C GLU A 166 -33.78 29.65 -22.11
N LYS A 167 -32.89 28.96 -22.82
CA LYS A 167 -32.94 28.78 -24.27
C LYS A 167 -33.73 27.55 -24.73
N SER A 168 -34.31 26.80 -23.80
CA SER A 168 -35.01 25.54 -24.06
C SER A 168 -36.26 25.47 -23.15
N LEU A 169 -37.39 25.13 -23.70
CA LEU A 169 -38.62 24.87 -22.94
C LEU A 169 -38.59 23.51 -22.21
N LEU A 170 -37.54 22.73 -22.43
CA LEU A 170 -37.41 21.40 -21.83
C LEU A 170 -36.71 21.47 -20.46
N SER A 171 -37.20 20.66 -19.54
CA SER A 171 -36.58 20.49 -18.24
C SER A 171 -35.25 19.75 -18.41
N SER A 172 -34.18 20.27 -17.81
CA SER A 172 -32.88 19.67 -17.69
C SER A 172 -32.75 18.98 -16.34
N THR A 173 -32.13 17.80 -16.34
CA THR A 173 -31.80 17.07 -15.11
C THR A 173 -30.29 16.85 -15.04
N TRP A 174 -29.72 17.13 -13.88
CA TRP A 174 -28.33 16.81 -13.57
C TRP A 174 -28.27 15.90 -12.34
N VAL A 175 -27.40 14.89 -12.40
CA VAL A 175 -27.09 14.04 -11.27
C VAL A 175 -25.58 14.05 -11.08
N GLY A 176 -25.14 14.25 -9.85
CA GLY A 176 -23.73 14.31 -9.53
C GLY A 176 -23.46 14.00 -8.07
N TYR A 177 -22.20 14.08 -7.75
CA TYR A 177 -21.66 13.82 -6.42
C TYR A 177 -20.76 14.96 -6.02
N THR A 178 -20.83 15.38 -4.77
CA THR A 178 -19.91 16.38 -4.23
C THR A 178 -19.59 16.08 -2.78
N LEU A 179 -18.54 16.71 -2.29
CA LEU A 179 -18.03 16.50 -0.95
C LEU A 179 -17.56 17.81 -0.34
N GLY A 180 -17.59 17.85 0.97
CA GLY A 180 -17.14 18.95 1.81
C GLY A 180 -16.87 18.44 3.21
N PHE A 181 -17.18 19.24 4.23
CA PHE A 181 -16.99 18.85 5.63
C PHE A 181 -18.25 19.14 6.43
N ARG A 182 -18.82 18.13 7.07
CA ARG A 182 -20.01 18.31 7.91
C ARG A 182 -19.74 19.32 9.03
N LYS A 183 -20.77 20.09 9.36
CA LYS A 183 -20.69 21.21 10.28
C LYS A 183 -20.22 20.77 11.68
N SER A 184 -20.75 19.69 12.15
CA SER A 184 -20.49 19.19 13.51
C SER A 184 -19.69 17.89 13.46
N VAL A 185 -18.52 17.91 14.08
CA VAL A 185 -17.68 16.72 14.34
C VAL A 185 -17.39 16.71 15.84
N GLU A 186 -17.84 15.68 16.51
CA GLU A 186 -17.53 15.51 17.93
C GLU A 186 -16.04 15.22 18.09
N ARG A 187 -15.37 16.05 18.86
CA ARG A 187 -13.93 15.95 19.13
C ARG A 187 -13.64 16.14 20.61
N LYS A 188 -12.64 15.43 21.09
CA LYS A 188 -12.06 15.73 22.40
C LYS A 188 -11.39 17.11 22.36
N PRO A 189 -11.38 17.86 23.47
CA PRO A 189 -10.55 19.05 23.56
C PRO A 189 -9.06 18.65 23.47
N VAL A 190 -8.26 19.50 22.84
CA VAL A 190 -6.80 19.33 22.87
C VAL A 190 -6.33 19.50 24.31
N PRO A 191 -5.58 18.54 24.91
CA PRO A 191 -5.04 18.71 26.24
C PRO A 191 -4.11 19.94 26.32
N PRO A 192 -4.10 20.72 27.44
CA PRO A 192 -3.30 21.93 27.53
C PRO A 192 -1.82 21.73 27.20
N PHE A 193 -1.23 20.61 27.61
CA PHE A 193 0.18 20.27 27.30
C PHE A 193 0.41 19.90 25.82
N ARG A 194 -0.65 19.80 25.01
CA ARG A 194 -0.61 19.51 23.58
C ARG A 194 -1.01 20.72 22.71
N GLU A 195 -1.32 21.85 23.29
CA GLU A 195 -1.74 23.04 22.53
C GLU A 195 -0.67 23.55 21.56
N ASP A 196 0.60 23.40 21.93
CA ASP A 196 1.75 23.77 21.11
C ASP A 196 2.19 22.70 20.10
N THR A 197 1.53 21.56 20.04
CA THR A 197 1.90 20.50 19.09
C THR A 197 1.68 20.93 17.62
N LEU A 198 2.30 20.21 16.70
CA LEU A 198 2.32 20.51 15.27
C LEU A 198 1.22 19.74 14.52
N ASN A 199 0.82 20.26 13.37
CA ASN A 199 -0.04 19.53 12.44
C ASN A 199 0.80 18.57 11.58
N VAL A 200 0.14 17.57 10.98
CA VAL A 200 0.80 16.61 10.07
C VAL A 200 -0.03 16.44 8.81
N LEU A 201 0.62 16.57 7.66
CA LEU A 201 0.08 16.23 6.34
C LEU A 201 0.99 15.18 5.69
N ILE A 202 0.49 13.97 5.54
CA ILE A 202 1.10 12.93 4.69
C ILE A 202 0.31 12.92 3.39
N PHE A 203 1.00 13.21 2.27
CA PHE A 203 0.41 13.23 0.94
C PHE A 203 1.11 12.19 0.07
N GLY A 204 0.39 11.23 -0.48
CA GLY A 204 0.97 10.11 -1.19
C GLY A 204 0.47 9.94 -2.62
N PHE A 205 1.36 9.44 -3.47
CA PHE A 205 1.04 8.87 -4.77
C PHE A 205 1.46 7.41 -4.78
N ASP A 206 0.52 6.52 -5.03
CA ASP A 206 0.78 5.08 -5.17
C ASP A 206 1.82 4.82 -6.27
N SER A 207 2.61 3.78 -6.10
CA SER A 207 3.54 3.26 -7.12
C SER A 207 4.52 4.31 -7.67
N THR A 208 4.96 5.28 -6.86
CA THR A 208 5.79 6.41 -7.29
C THR A 208 7.21 6.33 -6.74
N SER A 209 8.18 6.00 -7.60
CA SER A 209 9.61 6.07 -7.26
C SER A 209 10.13 7.51 -7.26
N LYS A 210 11.23 7.75 -6.54
CA LYS A 210 11.92 9.06 -6.56
C LYS A 210 12.27 9.47 -8.00
N ASN A 211 12.89 8.58 -8.75
CA ASN A 211 13.31 8.89 -10.13
C ASN A 211 12.13 9.02 -11.08
N GLY A 212 11.06 8.21 -10.89
CA GLY A 212 9.80 8.36 -11.63
C GLY A 212 9.18 9.74 -11.42
N PHE A 213 9.19 10.22 -10.18
CA PHE A 213 8.70 11.57 -9.87
C PHE A 213 9.56 12.67 -10.52
N ILE A 214 10.89 12.55 -10.51
CA ILE A 214 11.79 13.50 -11.18
C ILE A 214 11.48 13.56 -12.69
N ARG A 215 11.27 12.41 -13.35
CA ARG A 215 10.96 12.33 -14.79
C ARG A 215 9.59 12.90 -15.13
N LYS A 216 8.59 12.56 -14.35
CA LYS A 216 7.17 12.77 -14.69
C LYS A 216 6.53 13.98 -14.04
N MET A 217 7.12 14.49 -12.97
CA MET A 217 6.66 15.65 -12.21
C MET A 217 7.79 16.69 -12.06
N PRO A 218 8.48 17.09 -13.16
CA PRO A 218 9.68 17.93 -13.08
C PRO A 218 9.42 19.32 -12.51
N LYS A 219 8.25 19.92 -12.77
CA LYS A 219 7.87 21.22 -12.22
C LYS A 219 7.65 21.13 -10.72
N SER A 220 6.92 20.10 -10.26
CA SER A 220 6.68 19.83 -8.86
C SER A 220 7.97 19.49 -8.12
N TYR A 221 8.84 18.67 -8.70
CA TYR A 221 10.16 18.37 -8.12
C TYR A 221 10.99 19.62 -7.92
N LYS A 222 11.07 20.48 -8.96
CA LYS A 222 11.80 21.75 -8.88
C LYS A 222 11.19 22.67 -7.81
N TYR A 223 9.87 22.75 -7.74
CA TYR A 223 9.17 23.59 -6.77
C TYR A 223 9.39 23.11 -5.34
N LEU A 224 9.24 21.81 -5.10
CA LEU A 224 9.52 21.17 -3.80
C LEU A 224 10.95 21.47 -3.31
N LYS A 225 11.93 21.27 -4.18
CA LYS A 225 13.35 21.44 -3.83
C LYS A 225 13.74 22.89 -3.63
N ASN A 226 13.36 23.78 -4.55
CA ASN A 226 13.90 25.14 -4.61
C ASN A 226 13.05 26.15 -3.83
N THR A 227 11.72 25.99 -3.80
CA THR A 227 10.80 26.95 -3.20
C THR A 227 10.32 26.45 -1.84
N VAL A 228 9.69 25.29 -1.78
CA VAL A 228 9.23 24.67 -0.52
C VAL A 228 10.42 24.27 0.36
N LYS A 229 11.61 24.04 -0.23
CA LYS A 229 12.83 23.60 0.46
C LYS A 229 12.64 22.30 1.24
N ALA A 230 11.89 21.38 0.64
CA ALA A 230 11.72 20.03 1.18
C ALA A 230 13.00 19.23 1.00
N THR A 231 13.38 18.45 2.01
CA THR A 231 14.47 17.48 1.94
C THR A 231 13.98 16.21 1.27
N ILE A 232 14.64 15.77 0.21
CA ILE A 232 14.29 14.58 -0.56
C ILE A 232 15.23 13.46 -0.17
N LEU A 233 14.70 12.29 0.23
CA LEU A 233 15.50 11.17 0.67
C LEU A 233 16.03 10.38 -0.54
N ASP A 234 17.34 10.15 -0.58
CA ASP A 234 17.99 9.36 -1.63
C ASP A 234 17.98 7.87 -1.32
N GLY A 235 18.06 7.51 -0.05
CA GLY A 235 18.20 6.14 0.44
C GLY A 235 16.95 5.57 1.10
N TYR A 236 15.77 6.10 0.82
CA TYR A 236 14.54 5.55 1.37
C TYR A 236 14.16 4.24 0.68
N ASN A 237 14.18 3.14 1.43
CA ASN A 237 14.01 1.77 0.92
C ASN A 237 12.73 1.13 1.46
N ILE A 238 11.99 0.43 0.59
CA ILE A 238 10.82 -0.36 1.02
C ILE A 238 11.24 -1.50 1.94
N VAL A 239 10.30 -1.99 2.76
CA VAL A 239 10.55 -3.11 3.70
C VAL A 239 9.78 -4.39 3.34
N GLY A 240 9.02 -4.35 2.25
CA GLY A 240 8.21 -5.50 1.81
C GLY A 240 7.39 -5.23 0.56
N ASP A 241 6.45 -6.13 0.26
CA ASP A 241 5.66 -6.16 -0.97
C ASP A 241 4.42 -5.27 -0.93
N GLY A 242 4.43 -4.21 -1.72
CA GLY A 242 3.26 -3.37 -2.03
C GLY A 242 2.85 -2.40 -0.93
N THR A 243 1.74 -1.71 -1.16
CA THR A 243 1.23 -0.60 -0.36
C THR A 243 1.10 -0.89 1.14
N PRO A 244 0.54 -2.04 1.60
CA PRO A 244 0.46 -2.32 3.03
C PRO A 244 1.82 -2.45 3.72
N ALA A 245 2.85 -2.97 3.03
CA ALA A 245 4.19 -3.11 3.59
C ALA A 245 4.88 -1.76 3.83
N ALA A 246 4.48 -0.71 3.11
CA ALA A 246 4.93 0.66 3.35
C ALA A 246 4.06 1.38 4.40
N LEU A 247 2.73 1.31 4.25
CA LEU A 247 1.82 2.14 5.03
C LEU A 247 1.60 1.63 6.46
N PHE A 248 1.62 0.30 6.72
CA PHE A 248 1.58 -0.16 8.11
C PHE A 248 2.75 0.35 8.92
N PRO A 249 4.03 0.22 8.49
CA PRO A 249 5.14 0.80 9.24
C PRO A 249 5.02 2.32 9.42
N ILE A 250 4.60 3.08 8.41
CA ILE A 250 4.44 4.53 8.51
C ILE A 250 3.34 4.89 9.53
N LEU A 251 2.21 4.20 9.50
CA LEU A 251 1.03 4.57 10.27
C LEU A 251 0.92 3.87 11.63
N THR A 252 1.68 2.80 11.88
CA THR A 252 1.61 2.00 13.11
C THR A 252 2.97 1.76 13.77
N GLY A 253 4.09 1.98 13.07
CA GLY A 253 5.45 1.60 13.50
C GLY A 253 5.73 0.10 13.40
N LYS A 254 4.82 -0.71 12.86
CA LYS A 254 4.90 -2.17 12.83
C LYS A 254 4.75 -2.71 11.40
N THR A 255 5.39 -3.82 11.12
CA THR A 255 5.15 -4.56 9.88
C THR A 255 3.77 -5.24 9.90
N GLU A 256 3.29 -5.64 8.72
CA GLU A 256 2.03 -6.40 8.59
C GLU A 256 2.00 -7.66 9.48
N LEU A 257 3.14 -8.34 9.65
CA LEU A 257 3.22 -9.58 10.43
C LEU A 257 3.25 -9.36 11.95
N GLU A 258 3.64 -8.18 12.40
CA GLU A 258 3.63 -7.79 13.82
C GLU A 258 2.25 -7.31 14.27
N LEU A 259 1.32 -7.12 13.35
CA LEU A 259 -0.05 -6.67 13.61
C LEU A 259 -1.02 -7.84 13.71
N PRO A 260 -2.18 -7.70 14.38
CA PRO A 260 -3.24 -8.69 14.35
C PRO A 260 -3.63 -9.08 12.93
N ASP A 261 -3.93 -10.36 12.69
CA ASP A 261 -4.30 -10.81 11.35
C ASP A 261 -5.72 -10.34 10.99
N ALA A 262 -5.80 -9.42 10.03
CA ALA A 262 -7.02 -8.87 9.48
C ALA A 262 -7.14 -9.11 7.97
N ARG A 263 -6.39 -10.06 7.40
CA ARG A 263 -6.46 -10.40 5.97
C ARG A 263 -7.84 -10.96 5.62
N LYS A 264 -8.32 -10.69 4.41
CA LYS A 264 -9.63 -11.17 3.93
C LYS A 264 -9.81 -12.68 4.03
N LYS A 265 -8.73 -13.42 3.88
CA LYS A 265 -8.69 -14.89 3.86
C LYS A 265 -8.30 -15.50 5.20
N SER A 266 -8.02 -14.67 6.20
CA SER A 266 -7.80 -15.12 7.55
C SER A 266 -9.13 -15.61 8.16
N ILE A 267 -9.04 -16.72 8.86
CA ILE A 267 -10.16 -17.29 9.65
C ILE A 267 -10.49 -16.44 10.89
N THR A 268 -9.57 -15.55 11.30
CA THR A 268 -9.84 -14.62 12.40
C THR A 268 -10.88 -13.59 11.95
N ASN A 269 -11.71 -13.13 12.87
CA ASN A 269 -12.66 -12.04 12.62
C ASN A 269 -12.00 -10.65 12.76
N GLY A 270 -10.67 -10.59 12.81
CA GLY A 270 -9.91 -9.33 12.92
C GLY A 270 -10.18 -8.38 11.77
N THR A 271 -10.29 -7.09 12.09
CA THR A 271 -10.40 -5.98 11.15
C THR A 271 -9.29 -4.97 11.41
N LEU A 272 -9.16 -3.95 10.56
CA LEU A 272 -8.17 -2.90 10.76
C LEU A 272 -8.44 -2.04 12.00
N ASP A 273 -9.65 -2.08 12.56
CA ASP A 273 -10.03 -1.32 13.77
C ASP A 273 -9.20 -1.66 15.01
N SER A 274 -8.61 -2.85 15.07
CA SER A 274 -7.78 -3.30 16.19
C SER A 274 -6.30 -2.91 16.07
N MET A 275 -5.90 -2.31 14.96
CA MET A 275 -4.50 -1.95 14.73
C MET A 275 -4.16 -0.60 15.37
N PRO A 276 -2.92 -0.42 15.86
CA PRO A 276 -2.52 0.79 16.60
C PRO A 276 -2.16 1.95 15.66
N PHE A 277 -3.08 2.34 14.79
CA PHE A 277 -2.85 3.46 13.87
C PHE A 277 -2.64 4.79 14.62
N ILE A 278 -1.69 5.57 14.16
CA ILE A 278 -1.34 6.87 14.74
C ILE A 278 -2.55 7.84 14.77
N PHE A 279 -3.42 7.78 13.76
CA PHE A 279 -4.58 8.68 13.68
C PHE A 279 -5.62 8.40 14.79
N TYR A 280 -5.67 7.19 15.38
CA TYR A 280 -6.51 6.94 16.55
C TYR A 280 -5.96 7.67 17.78
N LYS A 281 -4.63 7.63 17.98
CA LYS A 281 -4.00 8.37 19.09
C LYS A 281 -4.15 9.88 18.92
N LEU A 282 -4.00 10.38 17.71
CA LEU A 282 -4.18 11.79 17.41
C LEU A 282 -5.62 12.25 17.66
N LYS A 283 -6.60 11.41 17.33
CA LYS A 283 -8.00 11.68 17.65
C LYS A 283 -8.26 11.73 19.15
N GLU A 284 -7.63 10.85 19.94
CA GLU A 284 -7.68 10.90 21.40
C GLU A 284 -7.08 12.22 21.97
N ASP A 285 -6.07 12.79 21.31
CA ASP A 285 -5.45 14.08 21.61
C ASP A 285 -6.21 15.30 21.06
N GLY A 286 -7.43 15.11 20.58
CA GLY A 286 -8.28 16.20 20.09
C GLY A 286 -7.97 16.69 18.67
N TYR A 287 -7.09 16.03 17.93
CA TYR A 287 -6.87 16.34 16.52
C TYR A 287 -8.11 16.06 15.70
N ARG A 288 -8.35 16.91 14.72
CA ARG A 288 -9.23 16.60 13.61
C ARG A 288 -8.45 15.71 12.63
N THR A 289 -9.02 14.56 12.30
CA THR A 289 -8.34 13.57 11.47
C THR A 289 -9.02 13.40 10.13
N ALA A 290 -8.21 13.30 9.06
CA ALA A 290 -8.67 13.00 7.71
C ALA A 290 -7.89 11.81 7.12
N TYR A 291 -8.64 10.91 6.47
CA TYR A 291 -8.10 9.79 5.72
C TYR A 291 -8.75 9.79 4.34
N PHE A 292 -8.00 10.27 3.35
CA PHE A 292 -8.47 10.42 1.99
C PHE A 292 -7.76 9.44 1.07
N GLU A 293 -8.51 8.51 0.49
CA GLU A 293 -8.05 7.58 -0.52
C GLU A 293 -9.04 7.55 -1.68
N ASP A 294 -8.55 7.37 -2.88
CA ASP A 294 -9.33 7.07 -4.07
C ASP A 294 -9.34 5.55 -4.36
N MET A 295 -9.83 5.09 -5.50
CA MET A 295 -9.86 3.67 -5.92
C MET A 295 -10.42 2.69 -4.87
N PRO A 296 -11.71 2.74 -4.52
CA PRO A 296 -12.27 1.98 -3.39
C PRO A 296 -12.18 0.45 -3.54
N TRP A 297 -11.97 -0.08 -4.74
CA TRP A 297 -11.78 -1.52 -4.99
C TRP A 297 -10.37 -2.02 -4.66
N ILE A 298 -9.39 -1.13 -4.62
CA ILE A 298 -8.02 -1.39 -4.18
C ILE A 298 -7.83 -0.84 -2.78
N GLY A 299 -8.03 0.48 -2.58
CA GLY A 299 -7.76 1.21 -1.35
C GLY A 299 -6.29 1.05 -0.92
N THR A 300 -5.94 1.58 0.22
CA THR A 300 -4.61 1.41 0.80
C THR A 300 -4.42 0.02 1.42
N PHE A 301 -5.49 -0.56 1.99
CA PHE A 301 -5.46 -1.87 2.66
C PHE A 301 -6.53 -2.83 2.13
N GLN A 302 -7.63 -2.35 1.58
CA GLN A 302 -8.86 -3.09 1.35
C GLN A 302 -8.75 -4.14 0.25
N TYR A 303 -7.71 -4.12 -0.56
CA TYR A 303 -7.45 -5.20 -1.52
C TYR A 303 -7.10 -6.51 -0.79
N ARG A 304 -6.24 -6.44 0.24
CA ARG A 304 -5.73 -7.60 0.99
C ARG A 304 -6.43 -7.84 2.33
N PHE A 305 -6.98 -6.80 2.96
CA PHE A 305 -7.51 -6.81 4.34
C PHE A 305 -9.01 -6.60 4.38
N LYS A 306 -9.62 -6.99 5.52
CA LYS A 306 -11.05 -6.87 5.78
C LYS A 306 -11.54 -5.43 5.97
N GLY A 307 -10.63 -4.44 5.93
CA GLY A 307 -10.97 -3.04 6.07
C GLY A 307 -11.40 -2.62 7.48
N PHE A 308 -11.97 -1.44 7.57
CA PHE A 308 -12.50 -0.85 8.80
C PHE A 308 -14.01 -1.10 8.92
N HIS A 309 -14.46 -1.49 10.12
CA HIS A 309 -15.87 -1.50 10.46
C HIS A 309 -16.33 -0.13 10.97
N ARG A 310 -15.49 0.54 11.74
CA ARG A 310 -15.72 1.93 12.16
C ARG A 310 -14.93 2.87 11.28
N GLN A 311 -15.48 4.05 11.02
CA GLN A 311 -14.79 5.09 10.26
C GLN A 311 -13.44 5.40 10.94
N PRO A 312 -12.30 5.25 10.22
CA PRO A 312 -10.97 5.33 10.84
C PRO A 312 -10.58 6.75 11.26
N ALA A 313 -11.12 7.77 10.58
CA ALA A 313 -10.84 9.18 10.82
C ALA A 313 -12.14 9.99 10.89
N ASP A 314 -12.09 11.22 11.35
CA ASP A 314 -13.28 12.10 11.39
C ASP A 314 -13.85 12.35 10.00
N HIS A 315 -12.96 12.45 9.00
CA HIS A 315 -13.29 12.64 7.60
C HIS A 315 -12.68 11.52 6.76
N TYR A 316 -13.52 10.75 6.06
CA TYR A 316 -13.11 9.56 5.33
C TYR A 316 -13.88 9.41 4.01
N LEU A 317 -13.19 9.35 2.87
CA LEU A 317 -13.82 9.45 1.55
C LEU A 317 -14.33 8.13 0.97
N ARG A 318 -14.09 6.99 1.60
CA ARG A 318 -14.34 5.69 1.00
C ARG A 318 -15.79 5.48 0.54
N SER A 319 -16.79 5.82 1.37
CA SER A 319 -18.20 5.69 1.00
C SER A 319 -18.60 6.59 -0.18
N PHE A 320 -17.97 7.76 -0.31
CA PHE A 320 -18.13 8.64 -1.46
C PHE A 320 -17.71 7.94 -2.75
N TYR A 321 -16.50 7.41 -2.81
CA TYR A 321 -15.98 6.72 -3.99
C TYR A 321 -16.71 5.41 -4.30
N LEU A 322 -17.20 4.70 -3.29
CA LEU A 322 -18.04 3.51 -3.50
C LEU A 322 -19.38 3.84 -4.17
N GLU A 323 -20.08 4.87 -3.69
CA GLU A 323 -21.36 5.28 -4.29
C GLU A 323 -21.15 5.87 -5.68
N GLU A 324 -20.15 6.72 -5.85
CA GLU A 324 -19.81 7.32 -7.13
C GLU A 324 -19.48 6.25 -8.18
N ALA A 325 -18.64 5.27 -7.85
CA ALA A 325 -18.30 4.15 -8.74
C ALA A 325 -19.52 3.28 -9.10
N ASN A 326 -20.43 3.04 -8.13
CA ASN A 326 -21.69 2.33 -8.40
C ASN A 326 -22.62 3.14 -9.33
N GLY A 327 -22.66 4.46 -9.17
CA GLY A 327 -23.44 5.35 -10.05
C GLY A 327 -22.90 5.37 -11.49
N ARG A 328 -21.59 5.29 -11.68
CA ARG A 328 -20.96 5.24 -13.03
C ARG A 328 -21.32 4.00 -13.83
N LYS A 329 -21.57 2.86 -13.20
CA LYS A 329 -21.90 1.60 -13.91
C LYS A 329 -23.12 1.69 -14.83
N GLY A 330 -24.00 2.66 -14.62
CA GLY A 330 -25.18 2.92 -15.46
C GLY A 330 -25.01 3.99 -16.54
N TRP A 331 -23.87 4.68 -16.59
CA TRP A 331 -23.66 5.88 -17.40
C TRP A 331 -22.43 5.70 -18.31
N GLY A 332 -22.53 4.87 -19.34
CA GLY A 332 -21.44 4.66 -20.29
C GLY A 332 -20.83 5.99 -20.76
N THR A 333 -19.49 6.09 -20.81
CA THR A 333 -18.67 7.20 -21.35
C THR A 333 -18.19 8.30 -20.40
N ALA A 334 -18.49 8.30 -19.11
CA ALA A 334 -17.77 9.16 -18.18
C ALA A 334 -16.28 8.82 -18.19
N SER A 335 -15.39 9.81 -18.28
CA SER A 335 -13.95 9.56 -18.20
C SER A 335 -13.63 8.80 -16.90
N LYS A 336 -12.85 7.73 -17.02
CA LYS A 336 -12.43 6.89 -15.88
C LYS A 336 -11.85 7.71 -14.71
N TYR A 337 -11.21 8.83 -15.01
CA TYR A 337 -10.45 9.67 -14.08
C TYR A 337 -11.15 10.97 -13.68
N CYS A 338 -12.45 11.08 -13.91
CA CYS A 338 -13.22 12.29 -13.64
C CYS A 338 -14.36 12.04 -12.67
N ILE A 339 -14.59 12.99 -11.77
CA ILE A 339 -15.81 13.12 -10.98
C ILE A 339 -16.47 14.41 -11.43
N GLY A 340 -17.58 14.28 -12.16
CA GLY A 340 -18.20 15.43 -12.83
C GLY A 340 -17.23 16.12 -13.80
N ASP A 341 -17.04 17.42 -13.65
CA ASP A 341 -16.14 18.23 -14.47
C ASP A 341 -14.71 18.35 -13.93
N THR A 342 -14.37 17.59 -12.86
CA THR A 342 -13.11 17.71 -12.15
C THR A 342 -12.31 16.40 -12.21
N PRO A 343 -11.00 16.42 -12.57
CA PRO A 343 -10.13 15.27 -12.43
C PRO A 343 -10.07 14.79 -10.98
N GLN A 344 -10.14 13.48 -10.78
CA GLN A 344 -10.24 12.87 -9.47
C GLN A 344 -9.04 13.22 -8.56
N PHE A 345 -7.80 13.18 -9.09
CA PHE A 345 -6.62 13.60 -8.35
C PHE A 345 -6.67 15.08 -7.92
N GLN A 346 -7.28 15.96 -8.74
CA GLN A 346 -7.43 17.37 -8.39
C GLN A 346 -8.50 17.56 -7.30
N LEU A 347 -9.56 16.75 -7.32
CA LEU A 347 -10.55 16.73 -6.25
C LEU A 347 -9.90 16.36 -4.91
N MET A 348 -8.99 15.35 -4.91
CA MET A 348 -8.22 14.95 -3.73
C MET A 348 -7.33 16.07 -3.19
N MET A 349 -6.64 16.81 -4.06
CA MET A 349 -5.86 17.98 -3.68
C MET A 349 -6.74 19.09 -3.09
N ASN A 350 -7.88 19.37 -3.74
CA ASN A 350 -8.81 20.42 -3.30
C ASN A 350 -9.43 20.12 -1.93
N ILE A 351 -9.83 18.88 -1.68
CA ILE A 351 -10.40 18.51 -0.38
C ILE A 351 -9.35 18.52 0.73
N THR A 352 -8.11 18.13 0.41
CA THR A 352 -6.98 18.23 1.34
C THR A 352 -6.72 19.69 1.71
N ASP A 353 -6.69 20.63 0.74
CA ASP A 353 -6.55 22.06 1.02
C ASP A 353 -7.70 22.59 1.87
N GLN A 354 -8.95 22.23 1.55
CA GLN A 354 -10.10 22.62 2.37
C GLN A 354 -10.01 22.07 3.80
N PHE A 355 -9.57 20.83 3.98
CA PHE A 355 -9.36 20.24 5.30
C PHE A 355 -8.34 21.03 6.12
N LEU A 356 -7.23 21.44 5.50
CA LEU A 356 -6.21 22.26 6.15
C LEU A 356 -6.66 23.69 6.51
N ARG A 357 -7.88 24.08 6.12
CA ARG A 357 -8.53 25.36 6.51
C ARG A 357 -9.46 25.22 7.71
N LEU A 358 -9.75 23.99 8.13
CA LEU A 358 -10.59 23.74 9.30
C LEU A 358 -9.85 24.09 10.58
N ASP A 359 -10.62 24.45 11.62
CA ASP A 359 -10.07 24.84 12.90
C ASP A 359 -9.46 23.69 13.69
N GLY A 360 -8.52 24.03 14.57
CA GLY A 360 -7.88 23.14 15.53
C GLY A 360 -6.66 22.42 14.98
N LYS A 361 -6.13 21.47 15.74
CA LYS A 361 -5.00 20.61 15.34
C LYS A 361 -5.49 19.60 14.30
N ARG A 362 -4.67 19.33 13.30
CA ARG A 362 -5.05 18.55 12.12
C ARG A 362 -4.02 17.50 11.78
N PHE A 363 -4.53 16.32 11.47
CA PHE A 363 -3.78 15.25 10.83
C PHE A 363 -4.49 14.85 9.54
N ALA A 364 -3.81 14.92 8.43
CA ALA A 364 -4.33 14.46 7.15
C ALA A 364 -3.41 13.40 6.54
N PHE A 365 -4.02 12.30 6.12
CA PHE A 365 -3.43 11.31 5.24
C PHE A 365 -4.21 11.32 3.93
N THR A 366 -3.58 11.74 2.83
CA THR A 366 -4.14 11.74 1.48
C THR A 366 -3.33 10.82 0.61
N PHE A 367 -3.97 9.87 -0.08
CA PHE A 367 -3.30 8.90 -0.92
C PHE A 367 -4.01 8.74 -2.26
N ILE A 368 -3.31 9.07 -3.34
CA ILE A 368 -3.81 9.05 -4.71
C ILE A 368 -3.25 7.84 -5.44
N ALA A 369 -4.12 6.94 -5.87
CA ALA A 369 -3.78 5.74 -6.61
C ALA A 369 -4.34 5.75 -8.05
N ASP A 370 -5.43 6.48 -8.30
CA ASP A 370 -6.18 6.46 -9.55
C ASP A 370 -5.32 6.70 -10.81
N ILE A 371 -4.35 7.62 -10.73
CA ILE A 371 -3.48 7.98 -11.85
C ILE A 371 -2.11 7.29 -11.81
N THR A 372 -1.83 6.43 -10.84
CA THR A 372 -0.48 5.88 -10.63
C THR A 372 -0.43 4.37 -10.51
N HIS A 373 -1.45 3.73 -9.92
CA HIS A 373 -1.45 2.30 -9.64
C HIS A 373 -1.32 1.44 -10.90
N ASP A 374 -2.13 1.71 -11.93
CA ASP A 374 -2.16 0.92 -13.16
C ASP A 374 -1.24 1.46 -14.25
N ASN A 375 -0.67 2.67 -14.08
CA ASN A 375 0.09 3.35 -15.12
C ASN A 375 1.17 4.27 -14.57
N ALA A 376 2.41 3.85 -14.66
CA ALA A 376 3.58 4.56 -14.15
C ALA A 376 3.84 5.95 -14.79
N TYR A 377 3.21 6.25 -15.91
CA TYR A 377 3.44 7.49 -16.67
C TYR A 377 2.39 8.55 -16.44
N MET A 378 1.21 8.15 -15.95
CA MET A 378 0.05 9.01 -15.88
C MET A 378 0.14 10.06 -14.76
N ILE A 379 0.99 9.87 -13.78
CA ILE A 379 1.26 10.89 -12.75
C ILE A 379 1.64 12.25 -13.36
N SER A 380 2.22 12.28 -14.57
CA SER A 380 2.61 13.51 -15.28
C SER A 380 1.45 14.49 -15.50
N VAL A 381 0.21 14.00 -15.57
CA VAL A 381 -0.98 14.86 -15.75
C VAL A 381 -1.28 15.71 -14.51
N ALA A 382 -0.71 15.35 -13.37
CA ALA A 382 -0.90 16.06 -12.11
C ALA A 382 0.19 17.13 -11.83
N ASP A 383 1.26 17.24 -12.66
CA ASP A 383 2.41 18.08 -12.35
C ASP A 383 2.03 19.55 -12.10
N ASP A 384 1.28 20.16 -13.02
CA ASP A 384 0.84 21.55 -12.87
C ASP A 384 -0.14 21.75 -11.69
N ALA A 385 -0.99 20.77 -11.43
CA ALA A 385 -1.93 20.83 -10.32
C ALA A 385 -1.22 20.72 -8.97
N MET A 386 -0.20 19.87 -8.89
CA MET A 386 0.63 19.71 -7.68
C MET A 386 1.42 20.99 -7.39
N VAL A 387 1.96 21.66 -8.41
CA VAL A 387 2.61 22.96 -8.22
C VAL A 387 1.62 23.97 -7.63
N ARG A 388 0.41 24.08 -8.20
CA ARG A 388 -0.63 24.98 -7.67
C ARG A 388 -1.04 24.64 -6.25
N PHE A 389 -1.16 23.35 -5.94
CA PHE A 389 -1.44 22.88 -4.58
C PHE A 389 -0.35 23.33 -3.60
N LEU A 390 0.93 23.09 -3.92
CA LEU A 390 2.06 23.52 -3.09
C LEU A 390 2.11 25.06 -2.93
N GLN A 391 1.87 25.80 -4.00
CA GLN A 391 1.77 27.27 -3.96
C GLN A 391 0.66 27.72 -3.01
N THR A 392 -0.49 27.05 -3.04
CA THR A 392 -1.61 27.36 -2.15
C THR A 392 -1.24 27.13 -0.69
N LEU A 393 -0.56 26.02 -0.38
CA LEU A 393 -0.09 25.73 0.97
C LEU A 393 0.94 26.77 1.46
N GLU A 394 1.88 27.15 0.60
CA GLU A 394 2.90 28.15 0.90
C GLU A 394 2.29 29.54 1.13
N ASN A 395 1.45 30.01 0.20
CA ASN A 395 0.78 31.31 0.31
C ASN A 395 -0.10 31.45 1.55
N ARG A 396 -0.56 30.33 2.11
CA ARG A 396 -1.34 30.26 3.35
C ARG A 396 -0.48 30.01 4.58
N ASN A 397 0.83 30.00 4.42
CA ASN A 397 1.76 29.74 5.52
C ASN A 397 1.53 28.41 6.26
N VAL A 398 1.04 27.36 5.54
CA VAL A 398 0.74 26.06 6.14
C VAL A 398 2.01 25.41 6.71
N PHE A 399 3.16 25.65 6.10
CA PHE A 399 4.44 25.11 6.53
C PHE A 399 5.01 25.75 7.81
N GLU A 400 4.34 26.75 8.37
CA GLU A 400 4.71 27.33 9.65
C GLU A 400 4.58 26.32 10.81
N ASP A 401 3.48 25.56 10.82
CA ASP A 401 3.14 24.64 11.92
C ASP A 401 2.80 23.21 11.46
N THR A 402 3.00 22.89 10.20
CA THR A 402 2.62 21.57 9.61
C THR A 402 3.85 20.82 9.11
N LEU A 403 4.08 19.62 9.66
CA LEU A 403 4.96 18.63 9.05
C LEU A 403 4.32 18.14 7.75
N PHE A 404 4.97 18.43 6.63
CA PHE A 404 4.54 17.93 5.32
C PHE A 404 5.46 16.81 4.83
N ILE A 405 4.86 15.66 4.55
CA ILE A 405 5.57 14.50 3.99
C ILE A 405 4.88 14.10 2.68
N LEU A 406 5.60 14.23 1.57
CA LEU A 406 5.17 13.68 0.29
C LEU A 406 5.82 12.33 0.09
N ILE A 407 5.00 11.29 -0.16
CA ILE A 407 5.47 9.91 -0.26
C ILE A 407 5.04 9.21 -1.55
N GLY A 408 5.86 8.27 -2.01
CA GLY A 408 5.42 7.08 -2.72
C GLY A 408 5.54 5.89 -1.75
N ASP A 409 4.67 4.92 -1.86
CA ASP A 409 4.74 3.69 -1.06
C ASP A 409 5.79 2.72 -1.60
N HIS A 410 5.86 2.57 -2.91
CA HIS A 410 6.87 1.84 -3.68
C HIS A 410 6.95 2.43 -5.10
N GLY A 411 7.92 2.03 -5.89
CA GLY A 411 7.95 2.38 -7.32
C GLY A 411 7.06 1.46 -8.17
N PRO A 412 6.99 1.70 -9.49
CA PRO A 412 6.12 0.94 -10.39
C PRO A 412 6.45 -0.56 -10.39
N ARG A 413 5.44 -1.41 -10.17
CA ARG A 413 5.59 -2.87 -10.10
C ARG A 413 5.30 -3.58 -11.42
N TYR A 414 4.30 -3.10 -12.16
CA TYR A 414 3.77 -3.74 -13.37
C TYR A 414 4.12 -3.00 -14.66
N ALA A 415 4.96 -1.97 -14.59
CA ALA A 415 5.40 -1.22 -15.75
C ALA A 415 6.57 -1.90 -16.47
N GLU A 416 6.66 -1.73 -17.79
CA GLU A 416 7.72 -2.30 -18.63
C GLU A 416 9.12 -1.94 -18.16
N LEU A 417 9.32 -0.71 -17.64
CA LEU A 417 10.60 -0.27 -17.07
C LEU A 417 11.11 -1.17 -15.94
N ARG A 418 10.19 -1.85 -15.21
CA ARG A 418 10.51 -2.81 -14.15
C ARG A 418 11.29 -4.03 -14.67
N ASN A 419 11.30 -4.25 -16.00
CA ASN A 419 12.10 -5.30 -16.65
C ASN A 419 13.59 -5.01 -16.67
N THR A 420 13.99 -3.75 -16.42
CA THR A 420 15.40 -3.36 -16.28
C THR A 420 15.90 -3.48 -14.84
N LEU A 421 17.23 -3.54 -14.66
CA LEU A 421 17.82 -3.51 -13.34
C LEU A 421 17.49 -2.21 -12.60
N GLN A 422 17.62 -1.06 -13.28
CA GLN A 422 17.28 0.22 -12.67
C GLN A 422 15.81 0.30 -12.27
N GLY A 423 14.89 -0.15 -13.11
CA GLY A 423 13.47 -0.15 -12.78
C GLY A 423 13.13 -1.02 -11.56
N LYS A 424 13.86 -2.14 -11.38
CA LYS A 424 13.78 -2.96 -10.17
C LYS A 424 14.27 -2.21 -8.93
N LEU A 425 15.35 -1.44 -9.04
CA LEU A 425 15.85 -0.62 -7.94
C LEU A 425 14.93 0.58 -7.67
N GLU A 426 14.36 1.17 -8.71
CA GLU A 426 13.37 2.24 -8.58
C GLU A 426 12.09 1.78 -7.86
N GLU A 427 11.67 0.52 -8.02
CA GLU A 427 10.56 -0.04 -7.22
C GLU A 427 10.88 0.00 -5.72
N ARG A 428 12.14 -0.25 -5.36
CA ARG A 428 12.60 -0.32 -3.97
C ARG A 428 12.95 1.02 -3.35
N LEU A 429 13.09 2.06 -4.17
CA LEU A 429 13.47 3.43 -3.77
C LEU A 429 12.34 4.41 -4.10
N PRO A 430 11.22 4.37 -3.36
CA PRO A 430 10.11 5.29 -3.58
C PRO A 430 10.47 6.73 -3.22
N LEU A 431 9.60 7.65 -3.65
CA LEU A 431 9.69 9.06 -3.31
C LEU A 431 9.45 9.29 -1.83
N VAL A 432 10.31 10.04 -1.18
CA VAL A 432 9.99 10.73 0.08
C VAL A 432 10.59 12.13 0.05
N ALA A 433 9.75 13.12 0.28
CA ALA A 433 10.17 14.51 0.47
C ALA A 433 9.54 15.07 1.74
N ILE A 434 10.35 15.65 2.61
CA ILE A 434 9.94 16.13 3.94
C ILE A 434 10.18 17.62 4.05
N ARG A 435 9.14 18.37 4.41
CA ARG A 435 9.23 19.78 4.81
C ARG A 435 8.91 19.89 6.29
N LEU A 436 9.93 20.20 7.09
CA LEU A 436 9.77 20.45 8.52
C LEU A 436 9.02 21.78 8.75
N PRO A 437 8.17 21.86 9.78
CA PRO A 437 7.52 23.11 10.16
C PRO A 437 8.55 24.20 10.50
N ASP A 438 8.32 25.43 10.07
CA ASP A 438 9.23 26.54 10.37
C ASP A 438 9.34 26.78 11.89
N ARG A 439 8.26 26.60 12.62
CA ARG A 439 8.24 26.67 14.08
C ARG A 439 9.18 25.64 14.72
N LEU A 440 9.19 24.40 14.21
CA LEU A 440 10.11 23.36 14.69
C LEU A 440 11.57 23.71 14.35
N VAL A 441 11.83 24.18 13.13
CA VAL A 441 13.19 24.56 12.72
C VAL A 441 13.74 25.72 13.57
N ARG A 442 12.89 26.66 13.99
CA ARG A 442 13.31 27.74 14.88
C ARG A 442 13.59 27.25 16.30
N SER A 443 12.78 26.34 16.83
CA SER A 443 12.98 25.81 18.19
C SER A 443 14.09 24.75 18.25
N ARG A 444 14.33 24.03 17.14
CA ARG A 444 15.31 22.93 17.04
C ARG A 444 16.10 23.03 15.71
N PRO A 445 17.01 24.02 15.58
CA PRO A 445 17.72 24.31 14.32
C PRO A 445 18.50 23.13 13.75
N GLN A 446 19.08 22.27 14.63
CA GLN A 446 19.81 21.07 14.23
C GLN A 446 18.95 20.03 13.52
N ALA A 447 17.62 20.01 13.74
CA ALA A 447 16.72 19.02 13.16
C ALA A 447 16.75 19.07 11.62
N LYS A 448 16.81 20.27 11.04
CA LYS A 448 16.88 20.43 9.58
C LYS A 448 18.22 19.94 9.03
N ALA A 449 19.33 20.32 9.65
CA ALA A 449 20.66 19.88 9.23
C ALA A 449 20.79 18.36 9.32
N GLN A 450 20.26 17.76 10.40
CA GLN A 450 20.28 16.31 10.59
C GLN A 450 19.42 15.59 9.54
N LEU A 451 18.22 16.11 9.23
CA LEU A 451 17.38 15.58 8.16
C LEU A 451 18.09 15.63 6.81
N GLU A 452 18.80 16.72 6.48
CA GLU A 452 19.58 16.85 5.26
C GLU A 452 20.75 15.87 5.22
N GLU A 453 21.42 15.62 6.34
CA GLU A 453 22.48 14.59 6.43
C GLU A 453 21.90 13.18 6.26
N ASN A 454 20.80 12.86 6.94
CA ASN A 454 20.13 11.57 6.88
C ASN A 454 19.46 11.29 5.52
N SER A 455 19.24 12.31 4.70
CA SER A 455 18.69 12.11 3.35
C SER A 455 19.56 11.22 2.46
N ARG A 456 20.84 11.08 2.77
CA ARG A 456 21.85 10.34 2.02
C ARG A 456 22.20 8.97 2.60
N VAL A 457 21.51 8.55 3.67
CA VAL A 457 21.71 7.25 4.29
C VAL A 457 20.50 6.34 4.09
N LEU A 458 20.66 5.05 4.38
CA LEU A 458 19.56 4.10 4.31
C LEU A 458 18.48 4.46 5.35
N THR A 459 17.27 4.67 4.86
CA THR A 459 16.08 4.96 5.65
C THR A 459 14.89 4.10 5.22
N THR A 460 13.87 3.98 6.05
CA THR A 460 12.75 3.07 5.87
C THR A 460 11.41 3.69 6.28
N PRO A 461 10.29 3.07 5.95
CA PRO A 461 8.97 3.45 6.48
C PRO A 461 8.90 3.52 8.02
N HIS A 462 9.69 2.69 8.73
CA HIS A 462 9.77 2.74 10.20
C HIS A 462 10.39 4.04 10.70
N ASP A 463 11.40 4.56 9.98
CA ASP A 463 12.07 5.82 10.34
C ASP A 463 11.13 7.03 10.13
N LEU A 464 10.27 6.98 9.10
CA LEU A 464 9.22 8.00 8.95
C LEU A 464 8.26 8.01 10.13
N HIS A 465 7.81 6.84 10.59
CA HIS A 465 6.97 6.75 11.80
C HIS A 465 7.66 7.36 13.01
N ALA A 466 8.91 6.96 13.27
CA ALA A 466 9.69 7.51 14.37
C ALA A 466 9.85 9.04 14.25
N THR A 467 10.05 9.56 13.04
CA THR A 467 10.14 10.99 12.77
C THR A 467 8.83 11.72 13.05
N ILE A 468 7.69 11.15 12.66
CA ILE A 468 6.37 11.72 12.96
C ILE A 468 6.17 11.79 14.48
N LEU A 469 6.53 10.74 15.22
CA LEU A 469 6.42 10.72 16.67
C LEU A 469 7.36 11.74 17.32
N ASP A 470 8.59 11.88 16.83
CA ASP A 470 9.57 12.87 17.31
C ASP A 470 9.05 14.32 17.10
N VAL A 471 8.51 14.61 15.90
CA VAL A 471 7.93 15.94 15.60
C VAL A 471 6.71 16.25 16.48
N LEU A 472 5.97 15.21 16.88
CA LEU A 472 4.80 15.34 17.76
C LEU A 472 5.13 15.29 19.25
N ASP A 473 6.39 15.13 19.61
CA ASP A 473 6.83 14.92 21.01
C ASP A 473 6.15 13.69 21.66
N TRP A 474 6.17 12.58 20.93
CA TRP A 474 5.55 11.30 21.29
C TRP A 474 6.53 10.13 21.35
N ASP A 475 7.76 10.37 21.79
CA ASP A 475 8.83 9.37 21.85
C ASP A 475 8.47 8.12 22.64
N GLN A 476 7.61 8.26 23.66
CA GLN A 476 7.11 7.13 24.44
C GLN A 476 6.34 6.08 23.61
N TYR A 477 5.91 6.44 22.38
CA TYR A 477 5.22 5.52 21.47
C TYR A 477 6.12 4.95 20.38
N ARG A 478 7.41 5.29 20.36
CA ARG A 478 8.37 4.71 19.42
C ARG A 478 8.44 3.19 19.59
N ASN A 479 8.51 2.49 18.49
CA ASN A 479 8.69 1.05 18.51
C ASN A 479 10.14 0.71 18.90
N PRO A 480 10.39 0.10 20.08
CA PRO A 480 11.74 -0.20 20.55
C PRO A 480 12.35 -1.45 19.88
N TYR A 481 11.66 -2.06 18.93
CA TYR A 481 12.11 -3.30 18.29
C TYR A 481 13.51 -3.16 17.70
N LYS A 482 14.36 -4.10 18.04
CA LYS A 482 15.69 -4.30 17.45
C LYS A 482 15.74 -5.63 16.74
N VAL A 483 16.42 -5.67 15.61
CA VAL A 483 16.86 -6.94 15.02
C VAL A 483 17.84 -7.59 16.00
N ALA A 484 17.72 -8.89 16.23
CA ALA A 484 18.62 -9.59 17.15
C ALA A 484 20.09 -9.46 16.68
N GLY A 485 20.94 -8.96 17.56
CA GLY A 485 22.34 -8.64 17.27
C GLY A 485 22.60 -7.24 16.69
N ALA A 486 21.57 -6.42 16.46
CA ALA A 486 21.75 -5.02 16.11
C ALA A 486 21.99 -4.14 17.35
N ASP A 487 22.77 -3.08 17.18
CA ASP A 487 23.07 -2.16 18.26
C ASP A 487 21.93 -1.15 18.51
N LEU A 488 21.25 -0.73 17.45
CA LEU A 488 20.21 0.30 17.45
C LEU A 488 18.82 -0.28 17.16
N PRO A 489 17.74 0.43 17.54
CA PRO A 489 16.39 0.11 17.11
C PRO A 489 16.26 0.13 15.57
N ARG A 490 15.35 -0.68 15.05
CA ARG A 490 15.00 -0.68 13.62
C ARG A 490 14.48 0.68 13.13
N ALA A 491 13.75 1.41 13.99
CA ALA A 491 13.16 2.70 13.70
C ALA A 491 13.97 3.84 14.36
N LEU A 492 14.49 4.74 13.54
CA LEU A 492 15.26 5.91 13.98
C LEU A 492 14.60 7.19 13.47
N SER A 493 14.55 8.25 14.29
CA SER A 493 14.09 9.55 13.81
C SER A 493 15.07 10.14 12.79
N LEU A 494 14.56 10.67 11.70
CA LEU A 494 15.36 11.40 10.72
C LEU A 494 15.91 12.73 11.25
N LEU A 495 15.46 13.16 12.45
CA LEU A 495 15.93 14.37 13.12
C LEU A 495 17.06 14.07 14.11
N GLU A 496 17.46 12.81 14.23
CA GLU A 496 18.56 12.30 15.05
C GLU A 496 19.62 11.64 14.15
N PRO A 497 20.89 11.55 14.61
CA PRO A 497 21.94 10.90 13.82
C PRO A 497 21.63 9.44 13.47
N ILE A 498 21.63 9.12 12.18
CA ILE A 498 21.54 7.75 11.67
C ILE A 498 22.93 7.31 11.24
N PRO A 499 23.44 6.12 11.65
CA PRO A 499 24.75 5.64 11.24
C PRO A 499 24.89 5.54 9.71
N LYS A 500 25.96 6.12 9.15
CA LYS A 500 26.23 6.09 7.71
C LYS A 500 26.50 4.68 7.15
N ASN A 501 26.93 3.78 8.03
CA ASN A 501 27.19 2.37 7.74
C ASN A 501 26.01 1.46 8.11
N ARG A 502 24.82 2.01 8.33
CA ARG A 502 23.61 1.22 8.59
C ARG A 502 23.34 0.25 7.44
N SER A 503 23.21 -1.03 7.74
CA SER A 503 22.90 -2.09 6.77
C SER A 503 21.39 -2.29 6.60
N CYS A 504 21.00 -2.96 5.51
CA CYS A 504 19.62 -3.40 5.32
C CYS A 504 19.12 -4.27 6.48
N SER A 505 19.95 -5.17 6.97
CA SER A 505 19.62 -6.09 8.06
C SER A 505 19.36 -5.35 9.36
N GLU A 506 20.18 -4.35 9.72
CA GLU A 506 19.95 -3.49 10.90
C GLU A 506 18.64 -2.69 10.77
N ALA A 507 18.29 -2.26 9.57
CA ALA A 507 17.04 -1.58 9.27
C ALA A 507 15.81 -2.52 9.20
N GLY A 508 16.00 -3.85 9.40
CA GLY A 508 14.94 -4.85 9.31
C GLY A 508 14.47 -5.16 7.88
N ILE A 509 15.29 -4.84 6.87
CA ILE A 509 14.98 -5.09 5.46
C ILE A 509 15.52 -6.47 5.07
N GLN A 510 14.65 -7.34 4.56
CA GLN A 510 15.08 -8.61 3.98
C GLN A 510 15.91 -8.38 2.70
N LEU A 511 16.85 -9.27 2.44
CA LEU A 511 17.76 -9.19 1.29
C LEU A 511 17.02 -8.96 -0.05
N HIS A 512 15.88 -9.62 -0.25
CA HIS A 512 15.06 -9.46 -1.46
C HIS A 512 14.63 -8.00 -1.72
N TRP A 513 14.34 -7.25 -0.66
CA TRP A 513 13.85 -5.88 -0.74
C TRP A 513 14.95 -4.83 -0.60
N CYS A 514 16.17 -5.22 -0.31
CA CYS A 514 17.30 -4.32 -0.14
C CYS A 514 17.79 -3.76 -1.49
N ALA A 515 17.82 -2.44 -1.63
CA ALA A 515 18.37 -1.76 -2.80
C ALA A 515 19.90 -1.60 -2.73
N CYS A 516 20.50 -1.78 -1.54
CA CYS A 516 21.93 -1.53 -1.28
C CYS A 516 22.85 -2.70 -1.66
N VAL A 517 22.31 -3.79 -2.15
CA VAL A 517 23.10 -5.01 -2.45
C VAL A 517 23.91 -4.82 -3.71
N LYS A 518 25.22 -5.05 -3.62
CA LYS A 518 26.13 -5.08 -4.79
C LYS A 518 25.98 -6.42 -5.51
N TRP A 519 25.15 -6.44 -6.52
CA TRP A 519 24.94 -7.60 -7.37
C TRP A 519 25.84 -7.56 -8.60
N LYS A 520 26.39 -8.71 -9.01
CA LYS A 520 27.15 -8.87 -10.26
C LYS A 520 26.45 -9.86 -11.18
N ASN A 521 26.44 -9.56 -12.47
CA ASN A 521 25.93 -10.49 -13.46
C ASN A 521 26.68 -11.81 -13.39
N VAL A 522 25.96 -12.91 -13.41
CA VAL A 522 26.54 -14.24 -13.59
C VAL A 522 26.85 -14.43 -15.07
N THR A 523 28.12 -14.73 -15.38
CA THR A 523 28.58 -14.98 -16.75
C THR A 523 28.69 -16.46 -17.07
N ASP A 524 28.66 -17.32 -16.04
CA ASP A 524 28.66 -18.77 -16.19
C ASP A 524 27.28 -19.27 -16.63
N SER A 525 27.20 -19.69 -17.89
CA SER A 525 25.95 -20.19 -18.49
C SER A 525 25.38 -21.42 -17.77
N THR A 526 26.25 -22.29 -17.25
CA THR A 526 25.82 -23.47 -16.50
C THR A 526 25.15 -23.09 -15.20
N MET A 527 25.73 -22.15 -14.45
CA MET A 527 25.13 -21.65 -13.21
C MET A 527 23.83 -20.86 -13.47
N MET A 528 23.77 -20.10 -14.57
CA MET A 528 22.54 -19.41 -14.98
C MET A 528 21.40 -20.42 -15.22
N GLN A 529 21.66 -21.47 -15.98
CA GLN A 529 20.66 -22.52 -16.26
C GLN A 529 20.24 -23.26 -14.98
N ARG A 530 21.19 -23.65 -14.15
CA ARG A 530 20.92 -24.33 -12.88
C ARG A 530 20.04 -23.48 -11.96
N THR A 531 20.34 -22.19 -11.85
CA THR A 531 19.57 -21.23 -11.04
C THR A 531 18.14 -21.11 -11.56
N ALA A 532 17.96 -21.00 -12.89
CA ALA A 532 16.66 -20.87 -13.52
C ALA A 532 15.82 -22.15 -13.40
N HIS A 533 16.41 -23.31 -13.62
CA HIS A 533 15.71 -24.60 -13.47
C HIS A 533 15.30 -24.84 -12.01
N ALA A 534 16.19 -24.61 -11.04
CA ALA A 534 15.84 -24.72 -9.63
C ALA A 534 14.65 -23.84 -9.23
N PHE A 535 14.54 -22.63 -9.81
CA PHE A 535 13.38 -21.77 -9.62
C PHE A 535 12.10 -22.36 -10.23
N VAL A 536 12.17 -22.87 -11.46
CA VAL A 536 10.99 -23.46 -12.15
C VAL A 536 10.51 -24.70 -11.40
N ASP A 537 11.42 -25.57 -10.96
CA ASP A 537 11.09 -26.73 -10.17
C ASP A 537 10.42 -26.34 -8.85
N PHE A 538 10.93 -25.30 -8.20
CA PHE A 538 10.33 -24.79 -6.97
C PHE A 538 8.90 -24.28 -7.16
N ILE A 539 8.62 -23.44 -8.17
CA ILE A 539 7.24 -22.95 -8.40
C ILE A 539 6.30 -24.09 -8.81
N ASN A 540 6.82 -25.12 -9.49
CA ASN A 540 6.07 -26.32 -9.82
C ASN A 540 5.74 -27.14 -8.57
N SER A 541 6.66 -27.24 -7.61
CA SER A 541 6.39 -27.92 -6.34
C SER A 541 5.29 -27.22 -5.52
N LEU A 542 5.23 -25.89 -5.56
CA LEU A 542 4.16 -25.13 -4.88
C LEU A 542 2.77 -25.45 -5.42
N THR A 543 2.66 -25.73 -6.73
CA THR A 543 1.39 -26.05 -7.39
C THR A 543 1.10 -27.54 -7.50
N GLU A 544 1.93 -28.39 -6.92
CA GLU A 544 1.82 -29.85 -7.05
C GLU A 544 0.47 -30.40 -6.57
N THR A 545 -0.02 -29.92 -5.43
CA THR A 545 -1.33 -30.31 -4.89
C THR A 545 -2.51 -29.88 -5.76
N GLN A 546 -2.30 -28.96 -6.69
CA GLN A 546 -3.28 -28.48 -7.63
C GLN A 546 -3.02 -28.98 -9.07
N ARG A 547 -2.24 -30.03 -9.24
CA ARG A 547 -1.82 -30.56 -10.56
C ARG A 547 -2.99 -31.05 -11.43
N SER A 548 -4.11 -31.38 -10.82
CA SER A 548 -5.35 -31.69 -11.56
C SER A 548 -5.90 -30.50 -12.33
N LYS A 549 -5.65 -29.26 -11.87
CA LYS A 549 -6.17 -28.01 -12.41
C LYS A 549 -5.06 -27.14 -13.04
N CYS A 550 -3.87 -27.08 -12.44
CA CYS A 550 -2.75 -26.27 -12.91
C CYS A 550 -1.74 -27.09 -13.68
N VAL A 551 -1.34 -26.65 -14.87
CA VAL A 551 -0.25 -27.28 -15.62
C VAL A 551 1.12 -26.91 -15.04
N PRO A 552 2.14 -27.77 -15.19
CA PRO A 552 3.52 -27.42 -14.86
C PRO A 552 4.02 -26.25 -15.71
N ARG A 553 4.76 -25.35 -15.11
CA ARG A 553 5.48 -24.29 -15.83
C ARG A 553 6.78 -24.83 -16.39
N THR A 554 7.19 -24.30 -17.54
CA THR A 554 8.48 -24.59 -18.19
C THR A 554 9.28 -23.33 -18.36
N LEU A 555 10.60 -23.39 -18.27
CA LEU A 555 11.49 -22.27 -18.55
C LEU A 555 11.41 -21.91 -20.04
N LYS A 556 11.08 -20.64 -20.37
CA LYS A 556 11.12 -20.12 -21.73
C LYS A 556 12.40 -19.35 -22.02
N SER A 557 12.73 -18.40 -21.15
CA SER A 557 13.98 -17.62 -21.26
C SER A 557 14.50 -17.18 -19.90
N ILE A 558 15.79 -16.92 -19.85
CA ILE A 558 16.48 -16.29 -18.73
C ILE A 558 16.78 -14.86 -19.18
N GLU A 559 16.21 -13.87 -18.50
CA GLU A 559 16.46 -12.47 -18.79
C GLU A 559 17.80 -12.04 -18.17
N TRP A 560 18.01 -12.40 -16.90
CA TRP A 560 19.26 -12.20 -16.18
C TRP A 560 19.34 -13.08 -14.95
N VAL A 561 20.58 -13.38 -14.54
CA VAL A 561 20.94 -13.96 -13.25
C VAL A 561 22.06 -13.12 -12.65
N MET A 562 21.91 -12.76 -11.40
CA MET A 562 22.89 -12.01 -10.65
C MET A 562 23.30 -12.77 -9.40
N SER A 563 24.56 -12.68 -9.02
CA SER A 563 25.07 -13.19 -7.76
C SER A 563 25.53 -12.05 -6.86
N GLN A 564 25.21 -12.17 -5.58
CA GLN A 564 25.78 -11.31 -4.56
C GLN A 564 27.17 -11.83 -4.23
N ARG A 565 28.18 -11.00 -4.47
CA ARG A 565 29.53 -11.33 -3.98
C ARG A 565 29.63 -10.88 -2.54
N PRO A 566 30.12 -11.74 -1.64
CA PRO A 566 30.52 -11.34 -0.31
C PRO A 566 31.48 -10.16 -0.39
N ASN A 567 31.38 -9.23 0.56
CA ASN A 567 32.34 -8.12 0.64
C ASN A 567 33.75 -8.70 0.74
N SER A 568 34.69 -8.18 -0.04
CA SER A 568 36.10 -8.65 -0.01
C SER A 568 36.76 -8.50 1.36
N LYS A 569 36.23 -7.66 2.25
CA LYS A 569 36.67 -7.55 3.64
C LYS A 569 36.24 -8.75 4.51
N MET A 570 35.17 -9.46 4.17
CA MET A 570 34.75 -10.69 4.87
C MET A 570 35.70 -11.86 4.54
N LEU A 571 36.39 -11.85 3.41
CA LEU A 571 37.37 -12.86 3.04
C LEU A 571 38.74 -12.67 3.73
N SER A 572 38.97 -11.51 4.38
CA SER A 572 40.24 -11.20 5.02
C SER A 572 40.23 -11.37 6.57
N PHE A 573 39.16 -11.94 7.14
CA PHE A 573 39.10 -12.12 8.59
C PHE A 573 39.92 -13.34 9.01
N VAL A 574 41.11 -13.12 9.53
CA VAL A 574 41.95 -14.15 10.14
C VAL A 574 41.84 -14.06 11.64
N SER A 575 41.22 -15.08 12.23
CA SER A 575 41.20 -15.49 13.63
C SER A 575 40.78 -14.43 14.68
N ALA A 576 39.54 -14.54 15.20
CA ALA A 576 39.31 -14.33 16.62
C ALA A 576 39.26 -15.70 17.31
N LYS A 577 40.02 -15.91 18.37
CA LYS A 577 39.83 -17.03 19.30
C LYS A 577 38.71 -16.64 20.24
N ASP A 578 37.60 -17.33 20.18
CA ASP A 578 36.65 -17.26 21.28
C ASP A 578 37.02 -18.30 22.36
N ALA A 579 36.49 -18.12 23.58
CA ALA A 579 36.83 -18.88 24.76
C ALA A 579 36.50 -20.40 24.62
N ASP A 580 35.65 -20.78 23.67
CA ASP A 580 35.11 -22.14 23.53
C ASP A 580 35.74 -22.94 22.37
N GLY A 581 36.66 -22.32 21.64
CA GLY A 581 37.47 -23.02 20.63
C GLY A 581 36.75 -23.37 19.31
N TYR A 582 35.57 -22.88 19.07
CA TYR A 582 34.73 -23.17 17.89
C TYR A 582 34.78 -22.11 16.77
N VAL A 583 35.77 -21.27 16.73
CA VAL A 583 35.93 -20.32 15.62
C VAL A 583 36.77 -20.97 14.54
N GLY A 584 36.16 -21.29 13.39
CA GLY A 584 36.87 -21.75 12.21
C GLY A 584 37.90 -20.70 11.76
N LYS A 585 39.13 -21.13 11.49
CA LYS A 585 40.17 -20.31 10.84
C LYS A 585 39.69 -19.91 9.46
N PHE A 586 39.50 -18.62 9.22
CA PHE A 586 39.22 -18.11 7.91
C PHE A 586 40.53 -17.71 7.24
N GLY A 587 40.97 -18.49 6.27
CA GLY A 587 42.09 -18.16 5.40
C GLY A 587 41.62 -17.83 3.99
N ALA A 588 42.48 -17.33 3.15
CA ALA A 588 42.20 -16.94 1.77
C ALA A 588 41.63 -18.04 0.82
N GLN A 589 41.42 -19.26 1.34
CA GLN A 589 40.85 -20.41 0.63
C GLN A 589 39.53 -20.91 1.20
N LEU A 590 38.74 -20.04 1.85
CA LEU A 590 37.40 -20.42 2.28
C LEU A 590 36.50 -20.71 1.09
N GLN A 591 36.06 -21.96 1.01
CA GLN A 591 34.91 -22.32 0.21
C GLN A 591 33.73 -21.54 0.79
N ILE A 592 33.21 -20.54 0.04
CA ILE A 592 31.98 -19.85 0.39
C ILE A 592 30.88 -20.92 0.38
N ALA A 593 30.40 -21.28 1.57
CA ALA A 593 29.39 -22.33 1.73
C ALA A 593 28.02 -21.94 1.16
N LYS A 594 27.75 -20.63 1.07
CA LYS A 594 26.47 -20.09 0.61
C LYS A 594 26.70 -18.93 -0.37
N GLU A 595 25.95 -18.89 -1.45
CA GLU A 595 25.90 -17.77 -2.39
C GLU A 595 24.47 -17.34 -2.62
N ASN A 596 24.19 -16.04 -2.59
CA ASN A 596 22.87 -15.52 -2.90
C ASN A 596 22.79 -15.18 -4.39
N TYR A 597 21.70 -15.61 -5.00
CA TYR A 597 21.37 -15.36 -6.39
C TYR A 597 20.05 -14.60 -6.50
N GLN A 598 19.97 -13.73 -7.48
CA GLN A 598 18.70 -13.19 -7.98
C GLN A 598 18.60 -13.52 -9.46
N LEU A 599 17.39 -13.78 -9.91
CA LEU A 599 17.13 -14.08 -11.30
C LEU A 599 15.85 -13.39 -11.77
N LYS A 600 15.78 -13.21 -13.10
CA LYS A 600 14.55 -12.92 -13.82
C LYS A 600 14.40 -13.90 -14.94
N VAL A 601 13.23 -14.55 -14.98
CA VAL A 601 12.93 -15.60 -15.98
C VAL A 601 11.52 -15.40 -16.54
N ILE A 602 11.35 -15.90 -17.75
CA ILE A 602 10.05 -16.07 -18.39
C ILE A 602 9.73 -17.54 -18.42
N VAL A 603 8.50 -17.88 -18.00
CA VAL A 603 8.01 -19.26 -18.00
C VAL A 603 6.77 -19.41 -18.86
N GLY A 604 6.57 -20.61 -19.41
CA GLY A 604 5.39 -21.02 -20.12
C GLY A 604 4.63 -22.13 -19.41
N PRO A 605 3.38 -22.38 -19.80
CA PRO A 605 2.52 -21.55 -20.63
C PRO A 605 2.13 -20.21 -19.95
N GLY A 606 1.54 -19.28 -20.70
CA GLY A 606 1.00 -18.02 -20.17
C GLY A 606 2.00 -16.86 -20.00
N HIS A 607 3.26 -17.03 -20.42
CA HIS A 607 4.27 -15.96 -20.41
C HIS A 607 4.46 -15.28 -19.03
N GLY A 608 4.46 -16.09 -17.94
CA GLY A 608 4.69 -15.58 -16.59
C GLY A 608 6.12 -15.05 -16.43
N ILE A 609 6.28 -13.81 -15.99
CA ILE A 609 7.58 -13.18 -15.74
C ILE A 609 7.80 -13.12 -14.25
N TYR A 610 8.90 -13.74 -13.79
CA TYR A 610 9.20 -13.83 -12.37
C TYR A 610 10.59 -13.28 -12.05
N GLU A 611 10.68 -12.69 -10.88
CA GLU A 611 11.93 -12.41 -10.21
C GLU A 611 11.96 -13.13 -8.88
N ALA A 612 13.11 -13.70 -8.54
CA ALA A 612 13.28 -14.40 -7.29
C ALA A 612 14.69 -14.18 -6.71
N SER A 613 14.77 -14.27 -5.39
CA SER A 613 16.02 -14.39 -4.66
C SER A 613 16.13 -15.81 -4.10
N MET A 614 17.32 -16.39 -4.17
CA MET A 614 17.61 -17.74 -3.68
C MET A 614 19.01 -17.85 -3.15
N THR A 615 19.22 -18.80 -2.25
CA THR A 615 20.53 -19.12 -1.69
C THR A 615 21.01 -20.46 -2.24
N TYR A 616 22.19 -20.48 -2.83
CA TYR A 616 22.86 -21.71 -3.25
C TYR A 616 23.77 -22.21 -2.13
N LEU A 617 23.51 -23.42 -1.65
CA LEU A 617 24.31 -24.13 -0.65
C LEU A 617 25.35 -24.98 -1.37
N LYS A 618 26.59 -24.50 -1.45
CA LYS A 618 27.66 -25.17 -2.22
C LYS A 618 27.98 -26.58 -1.72
N ASN A 619 27.97 -26.77 -0.41
CA ASN A 619 28.29 -28.05 0.20
C ASN A 619 27.22 -29.11 -0.06
N GLU A 620 25.99 -28.70 -0.32
CA GLU A 620 24.82 -29.55 -0.55
C GLU A 620 24.44 -29.59 -2.04
N ASP A 621 25.12 -28.80 -2.85
CA ASP A 621 24.84 -28.61 -4.28
C ASP A 621 23.36 -28.34 -4.61
N ARG A 622 22.66 -27.55 -3.75
CA ARG A 622 21.24 -27.24 -3.90
C ARG A 622 20.91 -25.78 -3.68
N PHE A 623 19.81 -25.35 -4.29
CA PHE A 623 19.22 -24.04 -4.07
C PHE A 623 18.14 -24.11 -2.99
N VAL A 624 18.12 -23.09 -2.14
CA VAL A 624 17.06 -22.85 -1.16
C VAL A 624 16.29 -21.62 -1.63
N ILE A 625 15.00 -21.81 -1.87
CA ILE A 625 14.10 -20.77 -2.37
C ILE A 625 12.93 -20.66 -1.39
N ASN A 626 12.43 -19.44 -1.20
CA ASN A 626 11.24 -19.19 -0.41
C ASN A 626 10.19 -18.47 -1.28
N SER A 627 8.93 -18.87 -1.16
CA SER A 627 7.83 -18.25 -1.91
C SER A 627 7.66 -16.74 -1.66
N ARG A 628 8.18 -16.23 -0.54
CA ARG A 628 8.17 -14.79 -0.20
C ARG A 628 9.25 -13.99 -0.91
N ASP A 629 10.29 -14.65 -1.38
CA ASP A 629 11.37 -14.04 -2.15
C ASP A 629 11.10 -14.10 -3.66
N ILE A 630 9.85 -14.31 -4.04
CA ILE A 630 9.40 -14.41 -5.43
C ILE A 630 8.42 -13.29 -5.72
N SER A 631 8.68 -12.56 -6.81
CA SER A 631 7.77 -11.55 -7.36
C SER A 631 7.35 -11.96 -8.76
N ARG A 632 6.05 -11.98 -9.03
CA ARG A 632 5.56 -12.01 -10.40
C ARG A 632 5.44 -10.57 -10.89
N THR A 633 6.15 -10.24 -11.99
CA THR A 633 6.32 -8.85 -12.46
C THR A 633 5.36 -8.48 -13.59
N ASN A 634 4.54 -9.43 -14.05
CA ASN A 634 3.43 -9.17 -14.96
C ASN A 634 2.10 -9.67 -14.40
N ALA A 635 1.01 -9.06 -14.82
CA ALA A 635 -0.33 -9.48 -14.43
C ALA A 635 -0.59 -10.92 -14.91
N TYR A 636 -1.23 -11.73 -14.08
CA TYR A 636 -1.63 -13.09 -14.42
C TYR A 636 -3.11 -13.19 -14.88
N GLY A 637 -3.89 -12.09 -14.74
CA GLY A 637 -5.28 -12.05 -15.20
C GLY A 637 -6.10 -13.25 -14.72
N GLU A 638 -6.78 -13.90 -15.64
CA GLU A 638 -7.62 -15.06 -15.39
C GLU A 638 -6.86 -16.40 -15.39
N GLU A 639 -5.55 -16.40 -15.64
CA GLU A 639 -4.74 -17.64 -15.68
C GLU A 639 -4.99 -18.61 -14.51
N PRO A 640 -5.18 -18.12 -13.24
CA PRO A 640 -5.42 -18.99 -12.09
C PRO A 640 -6.91 -19.17 -11.75
N SER A 641 -7.84 -18.81 -12.60
CA SER A 641 -9.30 -18.80 -12.30
C SER A 641 -9.80 -20.12 -11.70
N CYS A 642 -9.26 -21.26 -12.16
CA CYS A 642 -9.63 -22.60 -11.69
C CYS A 642 -9.30 -22.87 -10.21
N ILE A 643 -8.41 -22.09 -9.59
CA ILE A 643 -8.02 -22.26 -8.17
C ILE A 643 -8.22 -21.00 -7.34
N SER A 644 -8.55 -19.86 -7.93
CA SER A 644 -8.58 -18.56 -7.25
C SER A 644 -9.51 -18.54 -6.03
N ALA A 645 -10.61 -19.28 -6.07
CA ALA A 645 -11.53 -19.38 -4.95
C ALA A 645 -11.02 -20.30 -3.80
N THR A 646 -10.25 -21.34 -4.13
CA THR A 646 -9.84 -22.39 -3.17
C THR A 646 -8.41 -22.24 -2.68
N SER A 647 -7.50 -21.78 -3.55
CA SER A 647 -6.06 -21.70 -3.25
C SER A 647 -5.44 -20.40 -3.77
N PRO A 648 -5.95 -19.25 -3.35
CA PRO A 648 -5.56 -17.94 -3.92
C PRO A 648 -4.10 -17.56 -3.66
N HIS A 649 -3.43 -18.13 -2.67
CA HIS A 649 -2.00 -17.95 -2.43
C HIS A 649 -1.13 -18.56 -3.54
N LEU A 650 -1.72 -19.41 -4.39
CA LEU A 650 -1.06 -20.02 -5.55
C LEU A 650 -1.39 -19.31 -6.87
N ASN A 651 -2.21 -18.26 -6.85
CA ASN A 651 -2.65 -17.57 -8.07
C ASN A 651 -1.47 -17.10 -8.95
N MET A 652 -0.42 -16.56 -8.34
CA MET A 652 0.72 -16.09 -9.11
C MET A 652 1.51 -17.20 -9.82
N TYR A 653 1.33 -18.46 -9.44
CA TYR A 653 2.08 -19.61 -9.98
C TYR A 653 1.24 -20.48 -10.92
N CYS A 654 -0.07 -20.57 -10.70
CA CYS A 654 -0.95 -21.44 -11.47
C CYS A 654 -1.23 -20.89 -12.87
N TYR A 655 -1.27 -21.82 -13.83
CA TYR A 655 -1.87 -21.64 -15.14
C TYR A 655 -2.89 -22.76 -15.33
N CYS A 656 -4.15 -22.43 -15.47
CA CYS A 656 -5.22 -23.40 -15.57
C CYS A 656 -5.15 -24.20 -16.88
N LYS A 657 -5.46 -25.49 -16.79
CA LYS A 657 -5.47 -26.39 -17.95
C LYS A 657 -6.40 -25.92 -19.06
N ASP A 658 -7.50 -25.29 -18.68
CA ASP A 658 -8.53 -24.80 -19.61
C ASP A 658 -8.04 -23.70 -20.57
N TYR A 659 -6.89 -23.07 -20.24
CA TYR A 659 -6.24 -22.07 -21.09
C TYR A 659 -5.11 -22.63 -21.98
N VAL A 660 -4.79 -23.91 -21.84
CA VAL A 660 -3.83 -24.55 -22.76
C VAL A 660 -4.55 -24.80 -24.07
N PRO A 661 -4.06 -24.28 -25.21
CA PRO A 661 -4.64 -24.60 -26.49
C PRO A 661 -4.68 -26.13 -26.67
N SER A 662 -5.80 -26.68 -27.04
CA SER A 662 -5.89 -28.07 -27.51
C SER A 662 -5.19 -28.10 -28.87
N ASP A 663 -4.10 -28.85 -28.96
CA ASP A 663 -3.40 -29.16 -30.21
C ASP A 663 -4.34 -29.85 -31.23
#